data_dc1483297e68316ca8b329e95630085b
#
_entry.id   dc1483297e68316ca8b329e95630085b
#
_cell.length_a   1.000
_cell.length_b   1.000
_cell.length_c   1.000
_cell.angle_alpha   90.00
_cell.angle_beta   90.00
_cell.angle_gamma   90.00
#
_symmetry.space_group_name_H-M   'P 1'
#
loop_
_entity.id
_entity.type
_entity.pdbx_description
1 polymer ?
#
loop_
_entity_poly.entity_id
_entity_poly.type
_entity_poly.pdbx_seq_one_letter_code
_entity_poly.pdbx_strand_id
1 'polypeptide(L)'
;MPKPDSMAINATKSTTPAYVISPANIEWQTDAAGNEVPISGEFGDAYFSQADGLAESHHVFLGHDQLPTRLANLIPKQCFTIYELGFGTGLNLLATWQLWRQLRLKHPHLASARLHFITTEKHPVPLNDLAKILAPLGQCTPELALLIEQLLTSYPPLIAGCHRLDFIDDNLTLDIWLGDASDSLASLDSAVATQRPYINAWFLDGFAPSCNEILWTERIFSHMQRLSRAGTTAATYSFAGIIKRGLQSQGFVIKKSKVLGSKREMLTAVMSEMSSLDKPISTLSNKVPLSNYPNNAVVIGAGVAGLLTAWSLANRGISVTVLDKDAPLAGASGNPRALLAPNMTPIHHVYEHLHSIGYLYSGRLYRYFNQQAAIQKSPLILEQTGTLDLLVKTNIGTEQILDYPDAMATTISTEKAQNISGLKDKDLAHNLYLPQSGLVNPQALKTVIVAHPNITYQQLNIINIKETESNVILTGSKEDKNASQASLTITADHVVICAAYESHQLDKRIVKCRTIRGQLSWFTPTAQQLTQLPKLPLKYSGYCAPFIGQSGDAELNHISENQPQFLLGASFIDGDTNIDVRHEENQQNYDKLIEDMPELSSVLPNDISTWHARAGIRTQTMDYHPLVGLLAQSQRLWTMSAMGAKGYAIAPICAEALADMMLGCFTPLSAAMLARLSPNRARLHKVHKHKTRQSLI
;
A
#
# COMPACT_ATOMS: atom_id res chain seq x y z
N MET A 1 -14.05 -64.86 13.91
CA MET A 1 -13.10 -63.91 14.46
C MET A 1 -13.39 -62.59 13.84
N PRO A 2 -13.86 -61.57 14.57
CA PRO A 2 -14.13 -60.23 14.03
C PRO A 2 -12.84 -59.39 13.95
N LYS A 3 -12.77 -58.53 12.95
CA LYS A 3 -11.72 -57.53 12.73
C LYS A 3 -11.81 -56.44 13.81
N PRO A 4 -10.70 -55.81 14.24
CA PRO A 4 -10.72 -54.72 15.21
C PRO A 4 -11.16 -53.40 14.55
N ASP A 5 -12.03 -52.70 15.25
CA ASP A 5 -12.53 -51.38 14.94
C ASP A 5 -11.40 -50.33 14.90
N SER A 6 -11.40 -49.53 13.83
CA SER A 6 -10.58 -48.35 13.73
C SER A 6 -11.16 -47.25 14.61
N MET A 7 -10.50 -46.89 15.70
CA MET A 7 -10.77 -45.67 16.44
C MET A 7 -10.45 -44.46 15.55
N ALA A 8 -11.51 -43.83 15.09
CA ALA A 8 -11.42 -42.49 14.48
C ALA A 8 -11.09 -41.47 15.58
N ILE A 9 -9.90 -40.92 15.54
CA ILE A 9 -9.52 -39.74 16.33
C ILE A 9 -10.26 -38.58 15.70
N ASN A 10 -11.34 -38.13 16.34
CA ASN A 10 -12.01 -36.88 16.04
C ASN A 10 -11.07 -35.70 16.43
N ALA A 11 -10.25 -35.27 15.49
CA ALA A 11 -9.65 -33.97 15.56
C ALA A 11 -10.77 -32.94 15.32
N THR A 12 -11.24 -32.27 16.35
CA THR A 12 -12.06 -31.08 16.26
C THR A 12 -11.29 -30.03 15.49
N LYS A 13 -11.57 -29.92 14.19
CA LYS A 13 -11.13 -28.81 13.37
C LYS A 13 -11.73 -27.54 13.97
N SER A 14 -10.90 -26.68 14.54
CA SER A 14 -11.25 -25.29 14.83
C SER A 14 -11.80 -24.68 13.54
N THR A 15 -13.06 -24.35 13.52
CA THR A 15 -13.79 -23.82 12.36
C THR A 15 -13.68 -22.29 12.24
N THR A 16 -12.67 -21.68 12.84
CA THR A 16 -12.39 -20.24 12.63
C THR A 16 -11.76 -20.09 11.25
N PRO A 17 -12.38 -19.32 10.33
CA PRO A 17 -11.78 -19.09 9.02
C PRO A 17 -10.37 -18.50 9.19
N ALA A 18 -9.40 -18.96 8.41
CA ALA A 18 -7.97 -18.61 8.51
C ALA A 18 -7.65 -17.11 8.36
N TYR A 19 -8.63 -16.24 8.14
CA TYR A 19 -8.50 -14.83 7.83
C TYR A 19 -9.24 -13.87 8.78
N VAL A 20 -9.75 -14.38 9.89
CA VAL A 20 -10.31 -13.53 10.94
C VAL A 20 -9.22 -13.21 11.94
N ILE A 21 -8.90 -11.93 12.06
CA ILE A 21 -7.95 -11.44 13.07
C ILE A 21 -8.64 -11.42 14.42
N SER A 22 -8.09 -12.17 15.37
CA SER A 22 -8.48 -12.10 16.78
C SER A 22 -7.50 -11.18 17.49
N PRO A 23 -7.92 -10.00 17.95
CA PRO A 23 -7.07 -9.14 18.76
C PRO A 23 -6.57 -9.85 20.01
N ALA A 24 -5.37 -9.51 20.49
CA ALA A 24 -4.84 -10.04 21.74
C ALA A 24 -5.74 -9.67 22.92
N ASN A 25 -5.95 -10.63 23.81
CA ASN A 25 -6.53 -10.39 25.13
C ASN A 25 -5.41 -10.03 26.12
N ILE A 26 -5.39 -8.79 26.61
CA ILE A 26 -4.34 -8.31 27.53
C ILE A 26 -4.85 -8.40 28.97
N GLU A 27 -4.19 -9.24 29.75
CA GLU A 27 -4.36 -9.32 31.20
C GLU A 27 -3.28 -8.50 31.89
N TRP A 28 -3.66 -7.69 32.86
CA TRP A 28 -2.73 -6.85 33.62
C TRP A 28 -2.43 -7.48 34.96
N GLN A 29 -1.16 -7.74 35.23
CA GLN A 29 -0.69 -8.27 36.52
C GLN A 29 0.26 -7.26 37.15
N THR A 30 0.20 -7.16 38.49
CA THR A 30 1.11 -6.31 39.23
C THR A 30 2.34 -7.10 39.63
N ASP A 31 3.53 -6.63 39.28
CA ASP A 31 4.80 -7.24 39.71
C ASP A 31 5.14 -6.95 41.18
N ALA A 32 6.22 -7.54 41.69
CA ALA A 32 6.66 -7.35 43.08
C ALA A 32 7.09 -5.90 43.38
N ALA A 33 7.35 -5.09 42.38
CA ALA A 33 7.71 -3.68 42.50
C ALA A 33 6.49 -2.75 42.41
N GLY A 34 5.28 -3.29 42.12
CA GLY A 34 4.04 -2.55 42.02
C GLY A 34 3.74 -2.03 40.59
N ASN A 35 4.49 -2.48 39.58
CA ASN A 35 4.27 -2.09 38.18
C ASN A 35 3.22 -3.00 37.49
N GLU A 36 2.39 -2.43 36.63
CA GLU A 36 1.49 -3.21 35.77
C GLU A 36 2.27 -3.87 34.64
N VAL A 37 2.19 -5.19 34.50
CA VAL A 37 2.83 -6.00 33.47
C VAL A 37 1.75 -6.56 32.54
N PRO A 38 1.85 -6.35 31.22
CA PRO A 38 0.92 -6.92 30.26
C PRO A 38 1.24 -8.39 30.02
N ILE A 39 0.24 -9.24 30.26
CA ILE A 39 0.31 -10.70 30.05
C ILE A 39 -0.63 -11.06 28.91
N SER A 40 -0.21 -11.96 28.04
CA SER A 40 -1.10 -12.56 27.04
C SER A 40 -2.08 -13.51 27.70
N GLY A 41 -3.37 -13.20 27.66
CA GLY A 41 -4.42 -14.10 28.15
C GLY A 41 -4.52 -15.42 27.38
N GLU A 42 -4.03 -15.45 26.13
CA GLU A 42 -4.05 -16.66 25.29
C GLU A 42 -2.84 -17.57 25.56
N PHE A 43 -1.67 -17.02 25.83
CA PHE A 43 -0.43 -17.75 25.97
C PHE A 43 0.07 -17.81 27.43
N GLY A 44 -0.50 -16.99 28.31
CA GLY A 44 -0.10 -16.93 29.73
C GLY A 44 1.33 -16.44 29.95
N ASP A 45 1.92 -15.73 28.97
CA ASP A 45 3.30 -15.25 29.01
C ASP A 45 3.32 -13.72 28.93
N ALA A 46 4.34 -13.08 29.52
CA ALA A 46 4.49 -11.64 29.52
C ALA A 46 5.01 -11.14 28.17
N TYR A 47 4.48 -10.01 27.69
CA TYR A 47 5.00 -9.40 26.46
C TYR A 47 6.43 -8.89 26.63
N PHE A 48 6.76 -8.33 27.76
CA PHE A 48 8.14 -7.96 28.15
C PHE A 48 8.20 -7.58 29.63
N SER A 49 9.41 -7.58 30.20
CA SER A 49 9.71 -7.04 31.52
C SER A 49 9.91 -5.51 31.41
N GLN A 50 9.10 -4.71 32.12
CA GLN A 50 9.18 -3.24 32.06
C GLN A 50 10.55 -2.67 32.40
N ALA A 51 11.31 -3.35 33.28
CA ALA A 51 12.61 -2.87 33.72
C ALA A 51 13.73 -3.05 32.69
N ASP A 52 13.66 -4.07 31.83
CA ASP A 52 14.78 -4.51 30.98
C ASP A 52 14.41 -4.80 29.49
N GLY A 53 13.15 -4.68 29.08
CA GLY A 53 12.72 -5.11 27.75
C GLY A 53 13.49 -4.45 26.61
N LEU A 54 13.77 -3.14 26.69
CA LEU A 54 14.55 -2.43 25.67
C LEU A 54 16.02 -2.88 25.68
N ALA A 55 16.62 -3.06 26.86
CA ALA A 55 17.98 -3.56 27.01
C ALA A 55 18.11 -5.01 26.51
N GLU A 56 17.09 -5.83 26.72
CA GLU A 56 17.01 -7.18 26.17
C GLU A 56 16.97 -7.17 24.65
N SER A 57 16.11 -6.34 24.02
CA SER A 57 16.06 -6.16 22.56
C SER A 57 17.41 -5.72 22.01
N HIS A 58 18.07 -4.75 22.65
CA HIS A 58 19.40 -4.31 22.27
C HIS A 58 20.44 -5.43 22.34
N HIS A 59 20.41 -6.23 23.39
CA HIS A 59 21.38 -7.31 23.59
C HIS A 59 21.14 -8.48 22.62
N VAL A 60 19.90 -8.99 22.58
CA VAL A 60 19.56 -10.22 21.86
C VAL A 60 19.54 -10.00 20.35
N PHE A 61 18.84 -8.97 19.88
CA PHE A 61 18.65 -8.78 18.47
C PHE A 61 19.67 -7.80 17.85
N LEU A 62 19.78 -6.60 18.38
CA LEU A 62 20.66 -5.61 17.77
C LEU A 62 22.15 -5.98 17.92
N GLY A 63 22.55 -6.42 19.10
CA GLY A 63 23.94 -6.77 19.40
C GLY A 63 24.40 -8.05 18.71
N HIS A 64 23.65 -9.12 18.85
CA HIS A 64 24.05 -10.42 18.29
C HIS A 64 23.91 -10.53 16.78
N ASP A 65 22.97 -9.81 16.18
CA ASP A 65 22.88 -9.66 14.73
C ASP A 65 23.85 -8.60 14.16
N GLN A 66 24.67 -8.00 15.04
CA GLN A 66 25.69 -6.99 14.70
C GLN A 66 25.10 -5.81 13.93
N LEU A 67 23.85 -5.42 14.22
CA LEU A 67 23.13 -4.40 13.45
C LEU A 67 23.84 -3.05 13.44
N PRO A 68 24.45 -2.53 14.55
CA PRO A 68 25.14 -1.25 14.50
C PRO A 68 26.21 -1.19 13.41
N THR A 69 27.01 -2.24 13.28
CA THR A 69 28.07 -2.32 12.28
C THR A 69 27.51 -2.58 10.88
N ARG A 70 26.56 -3.49 10.74
CA ARG A 70 26.00 -3.88 9.44
C ARG A 70 25.21 -2.74 8.81
N LEU A 71 24.42 -2.00 9.59
CA LEU A 71 23.66 -0.85 9.12
C LEU A 71 24.56 0.34 8.77
N ALA A 72 25.60 0.59 9.59
CA ALA A 72 26.56 1.66 9.30
C ALA A 72 27.34 1.46 8.01
N ASN A 73 27.50 0.21 7.56
CA ASN A 73 28.24 -0.14 6.33
C ASN A 73 27.37 -0.29 5.08
N LEU A 74 26.08 0.08 5.13
CA LEU A 74 25.23 0.08 3.95
C LEU A 74 25.73 1.09 2.93
N ILE A 75 25.67 0.70 1.65
CA ILE A 75 25.94 1.63 0.53
C ILE A 75 24.67 2.43 0.18
N PRO A 76 24.78 3.57 -0.49
CA PRO A 76 23.64 4.35 -0.97
C PRO A 76 22.63 3.50 -1.74
N LYS A 77 21.33 3.72 -1.51
CA LYS A 77 20.18 3.00 -2.09
C LYS A 77 20.03 1.55 -1.66
N GLN A 78 20.96 0.99 -0.89
CA GLN A 78 20.84 -0.36 -0.37
C GLN A 78 19.69 -0.45 0.65
N CYS A 79 18.91 -1.53 0.58
CA CYS A 79 17.90 -1.87 1.55
C CYS A 79 18.39 -2.99 2.48
N PHE A 80 18.30 -2.80 3.79
CA PHE A 80 18.54 -3.84 4.79
C PHE A 80 17.20 -4.33 5.31
N THR A 81 16.92 -5.62 5.18
CA THR A 81 15.64 -6.20 5.58
C THR A 81 15.77 -7.04 6.84
N ILE A 82 14.97 -6.73 7.83
CA ILE A 82 14.75 -7.52 9.05
C ILE A 82 13.39 -8.19 8.94
N TYR A 83 13.30 -9.43 9.39
CA TYR A 83 12.01 -10.10 9.57
C TYR A 83 11.86 -10.57 11.02
N GLU A 84 10.76 -10.20 11.64
CA GLU A 84 10.40 -10.56 13.00
C GLU A 84 9.22 -11.53 13.02
N LEU A 85 9.34 -12.58 13.83
CA LEU A 85 8.22 -13.49 14.14
C LEU A 85 7.58 -13.06 15.46
N GLY A 86 6.39 -12.48 15.38
CA GLY A 86 5.65 -11.91 16.51
C GLY A 86 5.98 -10.43 16.70
N PHE A 87 5.04 -9.54 16.30
CA PHE A 87 5.18 -8.09 16.49
C PHE A 87 5.04 -7.69 17.96
N GLY A 88 4.12 -8.37 18.67
CA GLY A 88 3.81 -8.08 20.04
C GLY A 88 3.48 -6.60 20.27
N THR A 89 4.34 -5.92 21.02
CA THR A 89 4.21 -4.49 21.33
C THR A 89 5.05 -3.58 20.43
N GLY A 90 5.81 -4.15 19.48
CA GLY A 90 6.69 -3.40 18.58
C GLY A 90 7.99 -2.90 19.25
N LEU A 91 8.39 -3.47 20.36
CA LEU A 91 9.58 -3.05 21.11
C LEU A 91 10.88 -3.20 20.30
N ASN A 92 11.04 -4.32 19.58
CA ASN A 92 12.21 -4.55 18.72
C ASN A 92 12.26 -3.58 17.53
N LEU A 93 11.10 -3.24 16.98
CA LEU A 93 10.99 -2.19 15.97
C LEU A 93 11.49 -0.86 16.54
N LEU A 94 10.98 -0.44 17.71
CA LEU A 94 11.34 0.85 18.34
C LEU A 94 12.85 0.93 18.66
N ALA A 95 13.43 -0.14 19.19
CA ALA A 95 14.87 -0.25 19.44
C ALA A 95 15.68 -0.14 18.14
N THR A 96 15.24 -0.86 17.10
CA THR A 96 15.91 -0.84 15.79
C THR A 96 15.77 0.52 15.09
N TRP A 97 14.60 1.14 15.19
CA TRP A 97 14.32 2.45 14.61
C TRP A 97 15.17 3.55 15.27
N GLN A 98 15.27 3.54 16.61
CA GLN A 98 16.13 4.46 17.34
C GLN A 98 17.59 4.31 16.89
N LEU A 99 18.12 3.08 16.84
CA LEU A 99 19.47 2.81 16.33
C LEU A 99 19.64 3.34 14.90
N TRP A 100 18.68 3.07 14.01
CA TRP A 100 18.73 3.49 12.63
C TRP A 100 18.80 5.02 12.47
N ARG A 101 17.98 5.77 13.20
CA ARG A 101 18.03 7.24 13.25
C ARG A 101 19.40 7.74 13.71
N GLN A 102 19.93 7.19 14.79
CA GLN A 102 21.26 7.55 15.33
C GLN A 102 22.37 7.30 14.31
N LEU A 103 22.33 6.19 13.59
CA LEU A 103 23.30 5.86 12.53
C LEU A 103 23.19 6.83 11.35
N ARG A 104 21.99 7.13 10.88
CA ARG A 104 21.79 8.09 9.77
C ARG A 104 22.31 9.50 10.12
N LEU A 105 22.14 9.94 11.35
CA LEU A 105 22.69 11.22 11.80
C LEU A 105 24.24 11.22 11.81
N LYS A 106 24.86 10.09 12.15
CA LYS A 106 26.32 9.96 12.18
C LYS A 106 26.95 9.71 10.81
N HIS A 107 26.23 9.14 9.88
CA HIS A 107 26.76 8.63 8.60
C HIS A 107 25.99 9.20 7.41
N PRO A 108 26.39 10.36 6.83
CA PRO A 108 25.68 11.01 5.70
C PRO A 108 25.49 10.11 4.46
N HIS A 109 26.38 9.13 4.23
CA HIS A 109 26.22 8.19 3.12
C HIS A 109 24.98 7.30 3.22
N LEU A 110 24.36 7.19 4.42
CA LEU A 110 23.13 6.47 4.66
C LEU A 110 21.87 7.27 4.23
N ALA A 111 22.02 8.48 3.73
CA ALA A 111 20.87 9.35 3.38
C ALA A 111 19.86 8.68 2.43
N SER A 112 20.34 7.85 1.49
CA SER A 112 19.48 7.09 0.56
C SER A 112 19.41 5.59 0.86
N ALA A 113 20.11 5.08 1.87
CA ALA A 113 19.95 3.71 2.33
C ALA A 113 18.60 3.56 3.05
N ARG A 114 18.04 2.36 3.05
CA ARG A 114 16.72 2.05 3.62
C ARG A 114 16.78 0.91 4.61
N LEU A 115 15.97 1.01 5.64
CA LEU A 115 15.67 -0.07 6.55
C LEU A 115 14.24 -0.57 6.28
N HIS A 116 14.11 -1.86 6.00
CA HIS A 116 12.83 -2.52 5.82
C HIS A 116 12.61 -3.51 6.96
N PHE A 117 11.68 -3.19 7.84
CA PHE A 117 11.29 -4.04 8.95
C PHE A 117 9.99 -4.75 8.59
N ILE A 118 10.02 -6.06 8.47
CA ILE A 118 8.84 -6.90 8.18
C ILE A 118 8.53 -7.68 9.45
N THR A 119 7.27 -7.72 9.84
CA THR A 119 6.84 -8.50 11.00
C THR A 119 5.53 -9.20 10.73
N THR A 120 5.28 -10.27 11.45
CA THR A 120 4.02 -11.04 11.41
C THR A 120 3.39 -11.04 12.78
N GLU A 121 2.06 -10.82 12.84
CA GLU A 121 1.31 -10.89 14.09
C GLU A 121 -0.05 -11.55 13.87
N LYS A 122 -0.32 -12.59 14.64
CA LYS A 122 -1.60 -13.32 14.57
C LYS A 122 -2.65 -12.74 15.51
N HIS A 123 -2.23 -12.24 16.66
CA HIS A 123 -3.06 -11.68 17.71
C HIS A 123 -2.60 -10.24 18.02
N PRO A 124 -2.84 -9.29 17.10
CA PRO A 124 -2.33 -7.93 17.27
C PRO A 124 -2.94 -7.25 18.49
N VAL A 125 -2.11 -6.55 19.24
CA VAL A 125 -2.52 -5.77 20.40
C VAL A 125 -3.46 -4.64 19.96
N PRO A 126 -4.65 -4.47 20.56
CA PRO A 126 -5.52 -3.34 20.27
C PRO A 126 -4.83 -1.99 20.51
N LEU A 127 -5.13 -0.98 19.71
CA LEU A 127 -4.44 0.32 19.75
C LEU A 127 -4.42 0.96 21.15
N ASN A 128 -5.54 0.90 21.87
CA ASN A 128 -5.63 1.49 23.22
C ASN A 128 -4.72 0.77 24.22
N ASP A 129 -4.65 -0.56 24.15
CA ASP A 129 -3.78 -1.37 25.00
C ASP A 129 -2.32 -1.15 24.61
N LEU A 130 -2.02 -1.08 23.29
CA LEU A 130 -0.68 -0.77 22.80
C LEU A 130 -0.20 0.59 23.30
N ALA A 131 -1.05 1.61 23.26
CA ALA A 131 -0.75 2.93 23.78
C ALA A 131 -0.46 2.90 25.30
N LYS A 132 -1.26 2.16 26.07
CA LYS A 132 -1.06 1.98 27.50
C LYS A 132 0.26 1.26 27.81
N ILE A 133 0.58 0.21 27.05
CA ILE A 133 1.81 -0.58 27.19
C ILE A 133 3.05 0.25 26.90
N LEU A 134 3.03 1.07 25.85
CA LEU A 134 4.19 1.85 25.41
C LEU A 134 4.38 3.17 26.18
N ALA A 135 3.35 3.67 26.87
CA ALA A 135 3.41 4.95 27.57
C ALA A 135 4.58 5.08 28.57
N PRO A 136 4.92 4.08 29.42
CA PRO A 136 6.06 4.15 30.31
C PRO A 136 7.40 4.28 29.58
N LEU A 137 7.55 3.59 28.44
CA LEU A 137 8.78 3.66 27.63
C LEU A 137 9.00 5.05 27.03
N GLY A 138 7.92 5.72 26.62
CA GLY A 138 7.98 7.11 26.10
C GLY A 138 8.41 8.13 27.15
N GLN A 139 8.26 7.83 28.44
CA GLN A 139 8.72 8.70 29.53
C GLN A 139 10.23 8.63 29.74
N CYS A 140 10.89 7.57 29.26
CA CYS A 140 12.33 7.38 29.47
C CYS A 140 13.18 8.35 28.65
N THR A 141 12.82 8.56 27.37
CA THR A 141 13.55 9.47 26.47
C THR A 141 12.61 10.21 25.51
N PRO A 142 12.83 11.50 25.22
CA PRO A 142 12.02 12.25 24.26
C PRO A 142 12.05 11.65 22.83
N GLU A 143 13.18 11.09 22.43
CA GLU A 143 13.32 10.45 21.10
C GLU A 143 12.40 9.22 21.00
N LEU A 144 12.35 8.37 22.02
CA LEU A 144 11.50 7.19 22.04
C LEU A 144 10.01 7.57 22.08
N ALA A 145 9.64 8.61 22.83
CA ALA A 145 8.29 9.14 22.86
C ALA A 145 7.79 9.53 21.44
N LEU A 146 8.64 10.20 20.65
CA LEU A 146 8.33 10.59 19.28
C LEU A 146 8.11 9.37 18.38
N LEU A 147 8.95 8.33 18.49
CA LEU A 147 8.81 7.11 17.69
C LEU A 147 7.52 6.35 18.04
N ILE A 148 7.19 6.29 19.33
CA ILE A 148 5.95 5.67 19.82
C ILE A 148 4.73 6.43 19.28
N GLU A 149 4.73 7.76 19.34
CA GLU A 149 3.65 8.58 18.80
C GLU A 149 3.45 8.34 17.29
N GLN A 150 4.53 8.29 16.52
CA GLN A 150 4.48 7.99 15.08
C GLN A 150 3.95 6.59 14.80
N LEU A 151 4.37 5.59 15.57
CA LEU A 151 3.88 4.22 15.46
C LEU A 151 2.38 4.14 15.75
N LEU A 152 1.93 4.70 16.89
CA LEU A 152 0.52 4.66 17.31
C LEU A 152 -0.39 5.41 16.33
N THR A 153 0.05 6.57 15.83
CA THR A 153 -0.71 7.35 14.83
C THR A 153 -0.87 6.60 13.51
N SER A 154 0.12 5.78 13.14
CA SER A 154 0.14 5.02 11.89
C SER A 154 -0.41 3.60 12.03
N TYR A 155 -0.67 3.13 13.26
CA TYR A 155 -1.07 1.75 13.53
C TYR A 155 -2.31 1.35 12.71
N PRO A 156 -2.29 0.19 12.03
CA PRO A 156 -3.34 -0.15 11.10
C PRO A 156 -4.63 -0.65 11.80
N PRO A 157 -5.79 -0.58 11.12
CA PRO A 157 -6.95 -1.33 11.57
C PRO A 157 -6.65 -2.83 11.54
N LEU A 158 -7.22 -3.57 12.51
CA LEU A 158 -6.92 -4.99 12.73
C LEU A 158 -7.67 -5.87 11.72
N ILE A 159 -7.23 -5.86 10.47
CA ILE A 159 -7.72 -6.71 9.39
C ILE A 159 -6.56 -7.50 8.78
N ALA A 160 -6.85 -8.70 8.26
CA ALA A 160 -5.84 -9.60 7.71
C ALA A 160 -5.11 -9.00 6.49
N GLY A 161 -3.84 -9.33 6.35
CA GLY A 161 -2.98 -8.97 5.21
C GLY A 161 -1.82 -8.06 5.59
N CYS A 162 -1.12 -7.56 4.57
CA CYS A 162 0.01 -6.66 4.75
C CYS A 162 -0.44 -5.22 4.94
N HIS A 163 0.06 -4.58 5.98
CA HIS A 163 -0.10 -3.16 6.25
C HIS A 163 1.26 -2.48 6.19
N ARG A 164 1.52 -1.79 5.08
CA ARG A 164 2.74 -0.99 4.93
C ARG A 164 2.59 0.36 5.62
N LEU A 165 3.56 0.69 6.47
CA LEU A 165 3.74 1.98 7.13
C LEU A 165 5.10 2.52 6.70
N ASP A 166 5.12 3.66 6.02
CA ASP A 166 6.36 4.30 5.60
C ASP A 166 6.65 5.49 6.50
N PHE A 167 7.77 5.42 7.21
CA PHE A 167 8.35 6.52 7.97
C PHE A 167 9.41 7.20 7.08
N ILE A 168 8.89 8.02 6.15
CA ILE A 168 9.61 8.53 4.99
C ILE A 168 10.84 9.34 5.38
N ASP A 169 10.71 10.20 6.40
CA ASP A 169 11.80 11.07 6.87
C ASP A 169 12.96 10.24 7.46
N ASP A 170 12.67 9.03 7.93
CA ASP A 170 13.66 8.10 8.47
C ASP A 170 14.13 7.05 7.46
N ASN A 171 13.62 7.03 6.22
CA ASN A 171 13.84 5.94 5.26
C ASN A 171 13.59 4.55 5.87
N LEU A 172 12.58 4.43 6.73
CA LEU A 172 12.14 3.20 7.34
C LEU A 172 10.80 2.78 6.76
N THR A 173 10.73 1.57 6.27
CA THR A 173 9.47 0.91 5.88
C THR A 173 9.17 -0.20 6.87
N LEU A 174 7.95 -0.22 7.40
CA LEU A 174 7.42 -1.29 8.25
C LEU A 174 6.28 -1.98 7.51
N ASP A 175 6.42 -3.28 7.28
CA ASP A 175 5.35 -4.14 6.78
C ASP A 175 4.84 -5.04 7.91
N ILE A 176 3.64 -4.78 8.41
CA ILE A 176 2.98 -5.62 9.40
C ILE A 176 2.04 -6.59 8.68
N TRP A 177 2.36 -7.86 8.70
CA TRP A 177 1.50 -8.93 8.17
C TRP A 177 0.60 -9.45 9.30
N LEU A 178 -0.67 -9.03 9.30
CA LEU A 178 -1.67 -9.53 10.24
C LEU A 178 -2.23 -10.86 9.76
N GLY A 179 -1.99 -11.92 10.55
CA GLY A 179 -2.39 -13.29 10.23
C GLY A 179 -1.36 -14.34 10.64
N ASP A 180 -1.52 -15.56 10.12
CA ASP A 180 -0.61 -16.68 10.40
C ASP A 180 0.78 -16.45 9.78
N ALA A 181 1.84 -16.71 10.56
CA ALA A 181 3.21 -16.49 10.13
C ALA A 181 3.60 -17.34 8.90
N SER A 182 3.11 -18.57 8.82
CA SER A 182 3.42 -19.44 7.70
C SER A 182 2.79 -18.95 6.39
N ASP A 183 1.58 -18.41 6.45
CA ASP A 183 0.89 -17.85 5.28
C ASP A 183 1.50 -16.50 4.87
N SER A 184 1.88 -15.68 5.83
CA SER A 184 2.60 -14.42 5.60
C SER A 184 3.94 -14.67 4.93
N LEU A 185 4.75 -15.61 5.45
CA LEU A 185 6.03 -16.00 4.85
C LEU A 185 5.86 -16.59 3.44
N ALA A 186 4.82 -17.40 3.22
CA ALA A 186 4.52 -17.94 1.89
C ALA A 186 4.16 -16.82 0.89
N SER A 187 3.57 -15.73 1.37
CA SER A 187 3.20 -14.57 0.57
C SER A 187 4.37 -13.69 0.16
N LEU A 188 5.51 -13.79 0.86
CA LEU A 188 6.74 -13.06 0.56
C LEU A 188 7.53 -13.73 -0.58
N ASP A 189 6.97 -13.88 -1.75
CA ASP A 189 7.71 -14.37 -2.92
C ASP A 189 7.61 -13.37 -4.05
N SER A 190 8.74 -12.88 -4.51
CA SER A 190 8.81 -12.04 -5.70
C SER A 190 9.42 -12.82 -6.85
N ALA A 191 8.65 -13.72 -7.44
CA ALA A 191 9.04 -14.42 -8.65
C ALA A 191 9.28 -13.50 -9.86
N VAL A 192 9.01 -12.20 -9.71
CA VAL A 192 9.01 -11.19 -10.78
C VAL A 192 10.19 -10.22 -10.67
N ALA A 193 10.95 -10.23 -9.58
CA ALA A 193 12.07 -9.32 -9.42
C ALA A 193 13.29 -9.77 -10.26
N THR A 194 13.97 -8.80 -10.87
CA THR A 194 15.28 -9.01 -11.52
C THR A 194 16.35 -9.46 -10.53
N GLN A 195 16.15 -9.12 -9.24
CA GLN A 195 16.92 -9.62 -8.11
C GLN A 195 15.96 -10.18 -7.07
N ARG A 196 16.27 -11.36 -6.54
CA ARG A 196 15.46 -11.99 -5.50
C ARG A 196 15.70 -11.29 -4.17
N PRO A 197 14.69 -10.69 -3.51
CA PRO A 197 14.84 -10.13 -2.17
C PRO A 197 15.20 -11.24 -1.17
N TYR A 198 15.89 -10.87 -0.12
CA TYR A 198 16.25 -11.78 0.97
C TYR A 198 16.26 -11.04 2.30
N ILE A 199 16.08 -11.80 3.38
CA ILE A 199 16.16 -11.30 4.75
C ILE A 199 17.64 -11.21 5.17
N ASN A 200 18.04 -10.10 5.77
CA ASN A 200 19.37 -9.90 6.31
C ASN A 200 19.49 -10.39 7.75
N ALA A 201 18.44 -10.20 8.56
CA ALA A 201 18.40 -10.62 9.95
C ALA A 201 16.99 -11.13 10.32
N TRP A 202 16.93 -12.23 11.05
CA TRP A 202 15.72 -12.80 11.61
C TRP A 202 15.66 -12.53 13.12
N PHE A 203 14.60 -11.90 13.56
CA PHE A 203 14.24 -11.73 14.97
C PHE A 203 13.18 -12.80 15.30
N LEU A 204 13.59 -13.84 16.02
CA LEU A 204 12.72 -14.95 16.39
C LEU A 204 12.16 -14.69 17.79
N ASP A 205 11.21 -13.74 17.88
CA ASP A 205 10.65 -13.18 19.12
C ASP A 205 9.22 -13.64 19.41
N GLY A 206 8.86 -14.83 18.97
CA GLY A 206 7.57 -15.43 19.36
C GLY A 206 7.60 -16.00 20.77
N PHE A 207 6.42 -16.13 21.37
CA PHE A 207 6.27 -16.84 22.67
C PHE A 207 6.98 -18.20 22.67
N ALA A 208 7.45 -18.61 23.85
CA ALA A 208 8.22 -19.84 24.03
C ALA A 208 7.55 -21.04 23.36
N PRO A 209 8.32 -21.99 22.78
CA PRO A 209 7.74 -23.17 22.11
C PRO A 209 6.81 -24.02 22.99
N SER A 210 6.94 -23.95 24.31
CA SER A 210 6.01 -24.58 25.27
C SER A 210 4.62 -23.93 25.30
N CYS A 211 4.54 -22.65 24.91
CA CYS A 211 3.29 -21.87 24.92
C CYS A 211 2.69 -21.74 23.50
N ASN A 212 3.54 -21.73 22.46
CA ASN A 212 3.13 -21.55 21.06
C ASN A 212 3.90 -22.48 20.13
N GLU A 213 3.46 -23.73 20.03
CA GLU A 213 4.10 -24.74 19.15
C GLU A 213 3.94 -24.43 17.66
N ILE A 214 2.85 -23.75 17.26
CA ILE A 214 2.49 -23.49 15.86
C ILE A 214 3.53 -22.59 15.16
N LEU A 215 4.17 -21.70 15.91
CA LEU A 215 5.17 -20.78 15.37
C LEU A 215 6.52 -21.48 15.06
N TRP A 216 6.79 -22.68 15.64
CA TRP A 216 8.09 -23.34 15.57
C TRP A 216 8.04 -24.64 14.72
N THR A 217 7.38 -24.56 13.57
CA THR A 217 7.19 -25.70 12.66
C THR A 217 8.27 -25.79 11.59
N GLU A 218 8.46 -26.97 11.01
CA GLU A 218 9.35 -27.19 9.87
C GLU A 218 9.01 -26.27 8.68
N ARG A 219 7.73 -25.96 8.46
CA ARG A 219 7.27 -25.06 7.41
C ARG A 219 7.83 -23.64 7.58
N ILE A 220 7.85 -23.11 8.81
CA ILE A 220 8.46 -21.82 9.12
C ILE A 220 9.96 -21.83 8.83
N PHE A 221 10.69 -22.84 9.32
CA PHE A 221 12.12 -22.94 9.08
C PHE A 221 12.46 -23.10 7.59
N SER A 222 11.66 -23.84 6.83
CA SER A 222 11.80 -23.95 5.37
C SER A 222 11.62 -22.60 4.65
N HIS A 223 10.65 -21.77 5.09
CA HIS A 223 10.52 -20.42 4.58
C HIS A 223 11.71 -19.54 4.96
N MET A 224 12.26 -19.67 6.17
CA MET A 224 13.47 -18.97 6.56
C MET A 224 14.64 -19.30 5.63
N GLN A 225 14.85 -20.59 5.31
CA GLN A 225 15.88 -21.00 4.33
C GLN A 225 15.65 -20.34 2.98
N ARG A 226 14.43 -20.45 2.44
CA ARG A 226 14.06 -19.90 1.13
C ARG A 226 14.29 -18.39 1.01
N LEU A 227 14.09 -17.66 2.10
CA LEU A 227 14.20 -16.20 2.16
C LEU A 227 15.56 -15.70 2.68
N SER A 228 16.49 -16.61 2.97
CA SER A 228 17.83 -16.30 3.44
C SER A 228 18.88 -16.53 2.35
N ARG A 229 20.08 -15.99 2.58
CA ARG A 229 21.30 -16.28 1.85
C ARG A 229 22.49 -16.39 2.82
N ALA A 230 23.65 -16.82 2.33
CA ALA A 230 24.87 -16.85 3.14
C ALA A 230 25.10 -15.51 3.86
N GLY A 231 25.37 -15.55 5.15
CA GLY A 231 25.55 -14.39 6.02
C GLY A 231 24.25 -13.81 6.61
N THR A 232 23.07 -14.33 6.27
CA THR A 232 21.83 -14.00 7.00
C THR A 232 21.94 -14.47 8.44
N THR A 233 21.62 -13.60 9.40
CA THR A 233 21.68 -13.90 10.85
C THR A 233 20.31 -14.23 11.41
N ALA A 234 20.26 -14.93 12.54
CA ALA A 234 19.04 -15.13 13.32
C ALA A 234 19.37 -15.12 14.82
N ALA A 235 18.50 -14.51 15.61
CA ALA A 235 18.63 -14.44 17.05
C ALA A 235 17.30 -14.74 17.77
N THR A 236 17.36 -15.34 18.95
CA THR A 236 16.20 -15.62 19.81
C THR A 236 16.61 -15.76 21.27
N TYR A 237 15.72 -15.37 22.18
CA TYR A 237 15.85 -15.61 23.61
C TYR A 237 15.86 -17.10 23.96
N SER A 238 15.24 -17.92 23.15
CA SER A 238 15.01 -19.32 23.45
C SER A 238 16.16 -20.21 22.99
N PHE A 239 16.60 -21.11 23.89
CA PHE A 239 17.53 -22.18 23.53
C PHE A 239 16.81 -23.54 23.36
N ALA A 240 15.52 -23.55 23.06
CA ALA A 240 14.73 -24.75 22.90
C ALA A 240 15.27 -25.67 21.79
N GLY A 241 15.26 -26.99 22.04
CA GLY A 241 15.78 -27.99 21.10
C GLY A 241 15.08 -27.99 19.74
N ILE A 242 13.79 -27.64 19.69
CA ILE A 242 13.01 -27.55 18.44
C ILE A 242 13.57 -26.43 17.54
N ILE A 243 13.83 -25.24 18.09
CA ILE A 243 14.40 -24.12 17.35
C ILE A 243 15.79 -24.45 16.83
N LYS A 244 16.63 -24.98 17.73
CA LYS A 244 17.98 -25.38 17.36
C LYS A 244 18.00 -26.37 16.20
N ARG A 245 17.23 -27.48 16.31
CA ARG A 245 17.16 -28.50 15.24
C ARG A 245 16.54 -27.95 13.97
N GLY A 246 15.49 -27.13 14.08
CA GLY A 246 14.83 -26.51 12.94
C GLY A 246 15.78 -25.61 12.14
N LEU A 247 16.54 -24.73 12.79
CA LEU A 247 17.53 -23.88 12.12
C LEU A 247 18.68 -24.70 11.51
N GLN A 248 19.21 -25.69 12.26
CA GLN A 248 20.30 -26.54 11.76
C GLN A 248 19.89 -27.34 10.53
N SER A 249 18.66 -27.88 10.48
CA SER A 249 18.16 -28.64 9.32
C SER A 249 18.06 -27.79 8.05
N GLN A 250 17.99 -26.46 8.22
CA GLN A 250 17.90 -25.50 7.12
C GLN A 250 19.24 -24.80 6.80
N GLY A 251 20.35 -25.30 7.31
CA GLY A 251 21.68 -24.82 6.96
C GLY A 251 22.20 -23.65 7.79
N PHE A 252 21.54 -23.31 8.90
CA PHE A 252 22.06 -22.33 9.84
C PHE A 252 23.09 -22.97 10.79
N VAL A 253 24.23 -22.29 10.94
CA VAL A 253 25.26 -22.64 11.93
C VAL A 253 24.91 -21.94 13.25
N ILE A 254 24.74 -22.73 14.31
CA ILE A 254 24.27 -22.28 15.62
C ILE A 254 25.44 -21.90 16.51
N LYS A 255 25.29 -20.79 17.23
CA LYS A 255 26.16 -20.37 18.32
C LYS A 255 25.35 -20.15 19.59
N LYS A 256 25.85 -20.67 20.71
CA LYS A 256 25.32 -20.35 22.05
C LYS A 256 25.85 -19.01 22.51
N SER A 257 24.96 -18.22 23.12
CA SER A 257 25.30 -16.96 23.75
C SER A 257 24.59 -16.86 25.11
N LYS A 258 25.01 -15.95 25.98
CA LYS A 258 24.36 -15.71 27.28
C LYS A 258 23.38 -14.54 27.15
N VAL A 259 22.24 -14.64 27.81
CA VAL A 259 21.34 -13.50 28.03
C VAL A 259 21.95 -12.50 28.98
N LEU A 260 21.77 -11.22 28.76
CA LEU A 260 22.30 -10.13 29.57
C LEU A 260 21.85 -10.30 31.06
N GLY A 261 22.78 -10.23 31.97
CA GLY A 261 22.49 -10.29 33.41
C GLY A 261 21.94 -11.63 33.94
N SER A 262 21.86 -12.66 33.11
CA SER A 262 21.26 -13.96 33.42
C SER A 262 22.21 -15.14 33.18
N LYS A 263 21.95 -16.25 33.88
CA LYS A 263 22.59 -17.55 33.58
C LYS A 263 21.91 -18.27 32.40
N ARG A 264 20.80 -17.75 31.89
CA ARG A 264 20.05 -18.36 30.77
C ARG A 264 20.85 -18.26 29.48
N GLU A 265 20.75 -19.31 28.67
CA GLU A 265 21.36 -19.36 27.35
C GLU A 265 20.35 -18.88 26.28
N MET A 266 20.86 -18.18 25.30
CA MET A 266 20.15 -17.78 24.10
C MET A 266 20.81 -18.39 22.86
N LEU A 267 20.11 -18.35 21.75
CA LEU A 267 20.58 -18.90 20.50
C LEU A 267 20.78 -17.80 19.46
N THR A 268 21.94 -17.84 18.81
CA THR A 268 22.21 -17.06 17.60
C THR A 268 22.60 -18.01 16.48
N ALA A 269 22.34 -17.64 15.24
CA ALA A 269 22.63 -18.47 14.09
C ALA A 269 23.04 -17.61 12.87
N VAL A 270 23.82 -18.21 11.99
CA VAL A 270 24.20 -17.60 10.73
C VAL A 270 24.01 -18.62 9.61
N MET A 271 23.37 -18.21 8.52
CA MET A 271 23.22 -19.05 7.32
C MET A 271 24.60 -19.30 6.70
N SER A 272 24.99 -20.57 6.58
CA SER A 272 26.24 -20.97 5.94
C SER A 272 26.20 -20.81 4.42
N GLU A 273 27.36 -20.79 3.77
CA GLU A 273 27.44 -20.97 2.33
C GLU A 273 26.92 -22.36 1.97
N MET A 274 25.88 -22.43 1.17
CA MET A 274 25.37 -23.70 0.67
C MET A 274 26.42 -24.34 -0.22
N SER A 275 26.80 -25.59 0.07
CA SER A 275 27.66 -26.38 -0.82
C SER A 275 26.98 -26.49 -2.20
N SER A 276 27.77 -26.50 -3.25
CA SER A 276 27.34 -26.43 -4.66
C SER A 276 26.48 -27.59 -5.14
N LEU A 277 26.09 -28.52 -4.26
CA LEU A 277 25.35 -29.75 -4.59
C LEU A 277 23.81 -29.58 -4.52
N ASP A 278 23.29 -28.56 -3.86
CA ASP A 278 21.85 -28.35 -3.69
C ASP A 278 21.38 -27.05 -4.41
N LYS A 279 21.76 -26.88 -5.67
CA LYS A 279 21.19 -25.81 -6.49
C LYS A 279 19.76 -26.22 -6.90
N PRO A 280 18.71 -25.53 -6.47
CA PRO A 280 17.43 -25.66 -7.12
C PRO A 280 17.62 -25.24 -8.59
N ILE A 281 17.11 -26.09 -9.47
CA ILE A 281 17.12 -25.89 -10.92
C ILE A 281 16.34 -24.62 -11.27
N SER A 282 17.00 -23.50 -11.27
CA SER A 282 16.60 -22.33 -12.06
C SER A 282 17.88 -21.78 -12.70
N THR A 283 18.06 -22.13 -13.95
CA THR A 283 19.11 -21.66 -14.84
C THR A 283 18.96 -20.18 -15.21
N LEU A 284 18.91 -19.31 -14.21
CA LEU A 284 19.09 -17.87 -14.36
C LEU A 284 20.07 -17.38 -13.30
N SER A 285 21.28 -17.94 -13.37
CA SER A 285 22.46 -17.41 -12.70
C SER A 285 22.98 -16.22 -13.50
N ASN A 286 22.35 -15.07 -13.34
CA ASN A 286 23.05 -13.83 -13.54
C ASN A 286 23.20 -13.18 -12.19
N LYS A 287 24.39 -13.36 -11.57
CA LYS A 287 24.88 -12.53 -10.48
C LYS A 287 24.97 -11.11 -11.03
N VAL A 288 23.89 -10.33 -10.87
CA VAL A 288 24.01 -8.89 -10.99
C VAL A 288 24.75 -8.44 -9.74
N PRO A 289 25.92 -7.82 -9.87
CA PRO A 289 26.67 -7.33 -8.72
C PRO A 289 25.80 -6.35 -7.92
N LEU A 290 25.90 -6.36 -6.61
CA LEU A 290 25.24 -5.43 -5.67
C LEU A 290 25.50 -3.93 -5.97
N SER A 291 26.34 -3.61 -6.95
CA SER A 291 26.70 -2.26 -7.36
C SER A 291 25.76 -1.61 -8.38
N ASN A 292 24.70 -2.28 -8.85
CA ASN A 292 23.90 -1.79 -9.97
C ASN A 292 22.45 -1.43 -9.58
N TYR A 293 22.27 -0.68 -8.49
CA TYR A 293 21.02 0.06 -8.32
C TYR A 293 20.90 1.11 -9.43
N PRO A 294 19.72 1.28 -10.05
CA PRO A 294 19.55 2.30 -11.09
C PRO A 294 19.86 3.68 -10.53
N ASN A 295 20.57 4.50 -11.30
CA ASN A 295 20.84 5.89 -10.94
C ASN A 295 19.70 6.79 -11.41
N ASN A 296 19.12 6.45 -12.56
CA ASN A 296 18.04 7.20 -13.15
C ASN A 296 16.95 6.28 -13.72
N ALA A 297 15.76 6.84 -13.80
CA ALA A 297 14.61 6.22 -14.45
C ALA A 297 13.81 7.27 -15.22
N VAL A 298 13.17 6.82 -16.30
CA VAL A 298 12.18 7.63 -17.02
C VAL A 298 10.80 7.04 -16.80
N VAL A 299 9.84 7.90 -16.46
CA VAL A 299 8.41 7.55 -16.37
C VAL A 299 7.69 8.24 -17.53
N ILE A 300 7.03 7.46 -18.38
CA ILE A 300 6.26 7.96 -19.52
C ILE A 300 4.79 8.03 -19.15
N GLY A 301 4.25 9.23 -19.07
CA GLY A 301 2.89 9.52 -18.62
C GLY A 301 2.86 10.21 -17.26
N ALA A 302 2.33 11.43 -17.20
CA ALA A 302 2.21 12.27 -16.00
C ALA A 302 0.80 12.25 -15.39
N GLY A 303 0.05 11.16 -15.56
CA GLY A 303 -1.16 10.86 -14.80
C GLY A 303 -0.85 10.41 -13.37
N VAL A 304 -1.86 10.10 -12.55
CA VAL A 304 -1.69 9.69 -11.15
C VAL A 304 -0.76 8.46 -11.02
N ALA A 305 -0.83 7.50 -11.94
CA ALA A 305 0.05 6.35 -11.96
C ALA A 305 1.53 6.74 -12.13
N GLY A 306 1.82 7.57 -13.14
CA GLY A 306 3.19 8.00 -13.42
C GLY A 306 3.75 8.91 -12.34
N LEU A 307 2.98 9.86 -11.84
CA LEU A 307 3.42 10.78 -10.78
C LEU A 307 3.76 10.01 -9.49
N LEU A 308 2.92 9.06 -9.06
CA LEU A 308 3.19 8.27 -7.86
C LEU A 308 4.33 7.27 -8.06
N THR A 309 4.48 6.70 -9.28
CA THR A 309 5.67 5.90 -9.63
C THR A 309 6.94 6.73 -9.52
N ALA A 310 6.93 7.95 -10.08
CA ALA A 310 8.05 8.86 -10.00
C ALA A 310 8.40 9.20 -8.54
N TRP A 311 7.40 9.48 -7.72
CA TRP A 311 7.60 9.77 -6.30
C TRP A 311 8.19 8.58 -5.54
N SER A 312 7.65 7.36 -5.73
CA SER A 312 8.14 6.15 -5.07
C SER A 312 9.61 5.85 -5.43
N LEU A 313 10.00 6.05 -6.69
CA LEU A 313 11.39 5.88 -7.13
C LEU A 313 12.29 7.00 -6.60
N ALA A 314 11.84 8.25 -6.68
CA ALA A 314 12.61 9.42 -6.22
C ALA A 314 12.89 9.37 -4.72
N ASN A 315 11.90 8.92 -3.93
CA ASN A 315 12.04 8.72 -2.48
C ASN A 315 13.04 7.60 -2.11
N ARG A 316 13.41 6.76 -3.08
CA ARG A 316 14.48 5.75 -2.98
C ARG A 316 15.82 6.22 -3.52
N GLY A 317 15.97 7.53 -3.77
CA GLY A 317 17.21 8.16 -4.24
C GLY A 317 17.49 7.95 -5.73
N ILE A 318 16.48 7.66 -6.54
CA ILE A 318 16.62 7.55 -7.99
C ILE A 318 16.26 8.90 -8.63
N SER A 319 17.08 9.40 -9.54
CA SER A 319 16.73 10.54 -10.38
C SER A 319 15.66 10.14 -11.38
N VAL A 320 14.50 10.80 -11.36
CA VAL A 320 13.37 10.44 -12.20
C VAL A 320 13.03 11.60 -13.15
N THR A 321 12.98 11.29 -14.45
CA THR A 321 12.41 12.20 -15.45
C THR A 321 11.03 11.71 -15.84
N VAL A 322 10.01 12.53 -15.58
CA VAL A 322 8.63 12.28 -16.01
C VAL A 322 8.42 12.94 -17.37
N LEU A 323 8.04 12.16 -18.36
CA LEU A 323 7.76 12.60 -19.72
C LEU A 323 6.28 12.44 -20.03
N ASP A 324 5.64 13.48 -20.55
CA ASP A 324 4.28 13.41 -21.09
C ASP A 324 4.20 14.30 -22.35
N LYS A 325 3.36 13.93 -23.30
CA LYS A 325 3.07 14.75 -24.47
C LYS A 325 2.25 16.00 -24.08
N ASP A 326 1.42 15.88 -23.05
CA ASP A 326 0.56 16.93 -22.52
C ASP A 326 1.04 17.39 -21.14
N ALA A 327 0.39 18.39 -20.58
CA ALA A 327 0.66 18.84 -19.20
C ALA A 327 0.34 17.72 -18.17
N PRO A 328 0.99 17.72 -17.01
CA PRO A 328 0.67 16.75 -15.95
C PRO A 328 -0.83 16.79 -15.60
N LEU A 329 -1.43 15.61 -15.42
CA LEU A 329 -2.86 15.40 -15.15
C LEU A 329 -3.81 15.80 -16.31
N ALA A 330 -3.34 16.06 -17.51
CA ALA A 330 -4.20 16.37 -18.65
C ALA A 330 -5.21 15.24 -18.98
N GLY A 331 -4.85 13.98 -18.70
CA GLY A 331 -5.71 12.81 -18.93
C GLY A 331 -6.78 12.59 -17.83
N ALA A 332 -7.22 11.35 -17.64
CA ALA A 332 -8.29 10.95 -16.73
C ALA A 332 -8.05 11.30 -15.23
N SER A 333 -6.82 11.62 -14.87
CA SER A 333 -6.43 11.94 -13.49
C SER A 333 -6.71 13.39 -13.05
N GLY A 334 -7.05 14.28 -13.97
CA GLY A 334 -7.11 15.72 -13.69
C GLY A 334 -8.49 16.24 -13.28
N ASN A 335 -9.34 15.44 -12.67
CA ASN A 335 -10.62 15.93 -12.15
C ASN A 335 -10.40 16.96 -11.01
N PRO A 336 -11.36 17.87 -10.75
CA PRO A 336 -11.23 18.83 -9.65
C PRO A 336 -10.99 18.17 -8.30
N ARG A 337 -11.73 17.11 -8.03
CA ARG A 337 -11.55 16.24 -6.85
C ARG A 337 -11.76 14.78 -7.25
N ALA A 338 -11.09 13.88 -6.57
CA ALA A 338 -11.23 12.45 -6.74
C ALA A 338 -11.66 11.80 -5.42
N LEU A 339 -12.69 10.98 -5.46
CA LEU A 339 -13.16 10.27 -4.28
C LEU A 339 -12.19 9.15 -3.88
N LEU A 340 -11.61 9.24 -2.70
CA LEU A 340 -10.85 8.18 -2.05
C LEU A 340 -11.81 7.29 -1.25
N ALA A 341 -12.33 6.25 -1.86
CA ALA A 341 -13.19 5.27 -1.18
C ALA A 341 -12.97 3.87 -1.75
N PRO A 342 -12.94 2.82 -0.92
CA PRO A 342 -12.79 1.44 -1.39
C PRO A 342 -14.09 0.96 -2.04
N ASN A 343 -13.95 -0.08 -2.87
CA ASN A 343 -15.06 -1.02 -3.04
C ASN A 343 -14.92 -2.06 -1.95
N MET A 344 -15.95 -2.22 -1.12
CA MET A 344 -15.91 -3.19 -0.04
C MET A 344 -16.00 -4.63 -0.57
N THR A 345 -15.41 -5.56 0.18
CA THR A 345 -15.45 -7.01 -0.07
C THR A 345 -15.76 -7.69 1.26
N PRO A 346 -16.27 -8.92 1.32
CA PRO A 346 -16.35 -9.66 2.58
C PRO A 346 -14.98 -9.70 3.26
N ILE A 347 -14.95 -9.55 4.60
CA ILE A 347 -13.70 -9.36 5.35
C ILE A 347 -12.68 -10.47 5.13
N HIS A 348 -13.16 -11.71 4.94
CA HIS A 348 -12.29 -12.87 4.70
C HIS A 348 -11.58 -12.86 3.33
N HIS A 349 -11.88 -11.90 2.45
CA HIS A 349 -11.19 -11.67 1.19
C HIS A 349 -10.30 -10.42 1.19
N VAL A 350 -10.31 -9.64 2.29
CA VAL A 350 -9.65 -8.33 2.35
C VAL A 350 -8.14 -8.40 2.13
N TYR A 351 -7.49 -9.45 2.62
CA TYR A 351 -6.04 -9.67 2.53
C TYR A 351 -5.50 -9.79 1.10
N GLU A 352 -6.36 -10.15 0.15
CA GLU A 352 -6.05 -10.20 -1.29
C GLU A 352 -6.86 -9.19 -2.12
N HIS A 353 -7.49 -8.21 -1.47
CA HIS A 353 -8.32 -7.23 -2.15
C HIS A 353 -7.59 -5.91 -2.34
N LEU A 354 -7.05 -5.70 -3.54
CA LEU A 354 -6.24 -4.53 -3.88
C LEU A 354 -6.89 -3.19 -3.51
N HIS A 355 -8.22 -3.06 -3.71
CA HIS A 355 -8.92 -1.82 -3.43
C HIS A 355 -8.97 -1.48 -1.93
N SER A 356 -9.12 -2.48 -1.05
CA SER A 356 -9.13 -2.28 0.40
C SER A 356 -7.72 -1.97 0.93
N ILE A 357 -6.72 -2.76 0.52
CA ILE A 357 -5.31 -2.56 0.92
C ILE A 357 -4.80 -1.23 0.38
N GLY A 358 -5.07 -0.94 -0.90
CA GLY A 358 -4.68 0.30 -1.55
C GLY A 358 -5.32 1.52 -0.92
N TYR A 359 -6.61 1.48 -0.58
CA TYR A 359 -7.31 2.55 0.12
C TYR A 359 -6.64 2.90 1.46
N LEU A 360 -6.34 1.89 2.28
CA LEU A 360 -5.71 2.10 3.59
C LEU A 360 -4.30 2.69 3.44
N TYR A 361 -3.53 2.18 2.50
CA TYR A 361 -2.20 2.72 2.21
C TYR A 361 -2.27 4.15 1.67
N SER A 362 -3.13 4.39 0.68
CA SER A 362 -3.28 5.71 0.05
C SER A 362 -3.72 6.77 1.05
N GLY A 363 -4.63 6.42 1.98
CA GLY A 363 -5.03 7.33 3.04
C GLY A 363 -3.86 7.74 3.95
N ARG A 364 -2.97 6.80 4.29
CA ARG A 364 -1.75 7.10 5.07
C ARG A 364 -0.79 8.00 4.30
N LEU A 365 -0.50 7.66 3.05
CA LEU A 365 0.41 8.45 2.21
C LEU A 365 -0.12 9.87 1.98
N TYR A 366 -1.40 10.05 1.69
CA TYR A 366 -1.97 11.38 1.48
C TYR A 366 -2.02 12.21 2.76
N ARG A 367 -2.19 11.59 3.93
CA ARG A 367 -2.02 12.30 5.22
C ARG A 367 -0.58 12.75 5.47
N TYR A 368 0.40 11.93 5.11
CA TYR A 368 1.81 12.37 5.12
C TYR A 368 2.01 13.59 4.20
N PHE A 369 1.49 13.56 2.98
CA PHE A 369 1.55 14.73 2.10
C PHE A 369 0.81 15.95 2.65
N ASN A 370 -0.30 15.76 3.37
CA ASN A 370 -0.98 16.86 4.07
C ASN A 370 -0.08 17.52 5.13
N GLN A 371 0.69 16.73 5.87
CA GLN A 371 1.66 17.26 6.85
C GLN A 371 2.74 18.11 6.16
N GLN A 372 3.27 17.62 5.03
CA GLN A 372 4.24 18.37 4.23
C GLN A 372 3.61 19.66 3.63
N ALA A 373 2.40 19.58 3.14
CA ALA A 373 1.65 20.73 2.61
C ALA A 373 1.38 21.80 3.68
N ALA A 374 1.05 21.38 4.91
CA ALA A 374 0.84 22.29 6.03
C ALA A 374 2.10 23.11 6.37
N ILE A 375 3.28 22.47 6.36
CA ILE A 375 4.57 23.16 6.55
C ILE A 375 4.80 24.21 5.45
N GLN A 376 4.42 23.89 4.21
CA GLN A 376 4.59 24.75 3.04
C GLN A 376 3.45 25.75 2.84
N LYS A 377 2.42 25.73 3.69
CA LYS A 377 1.17 26.52 3.54
C LYS A 377 0.49 26.27 2.18
N SER A 378 0.59 25.05 1.68
CA SER A 378 -0.01 24.58 0.42
C SER A 378 -1.38 23.94 0.69
N PRO A 379 -2.25 23.85 -0.35
CA PRO A 379 -3.55 23.18 -0.22
C PRO A 379 -3.44 21.73 0.23
N LEU A 380 -4.47 21.24 0.94
CA LEU A 380 -4.56 19.84 1.36
C LEU A 380 -4.67 18.92 0.15
N ILE A 381 -3.96 17.80 0.22
CA ILE A 381 -4.05 16.74 -0.78
C ILE A 381 -5.28 15.84 -0.49
N LEU A 382 -5.52 15.50 0.76
CA LEU A 382 -6.68 14.72 1.19
C LEU A 382 -7.54 15.53 2.15
N GLU A 383 -8.76 15.87 1.73
CA GLU A 383 -9.82 16.40 2.58
C GLU A 383 -10.58 15.21 3.19
N GLN A 384 -10.11 14.72 4.36
CA GLN A 384 -10.68 13.56 5.02
C GLN A 384 -11.96 13.92 5.78
N THR A 385 -13.08 13.96 5.07
CA THR A 385 -14.41 14.28 5.61
C THR A 385 -15.24 13.06 5.99
N GLY A 386 -14.75 11.87 5.69
CA GLY A 386 -15.55 10.66 5.61
C GLY A 386 -16.36 10.61 4.31
N THR A 387 -17.00 9.49 4.06
CA THR A 387 -17.92 9.28 2.93
C THR A 387 -19.08 8.41 3.39
N LEU A 388 -20.28 8.74 2.98
CA LEU A 388 -21.47 7.90 3.18
C LEU A 388 -21.75 7.14 1.88
N ASP A 389 -21.63 5.79 1.92
CA ASP A 389 -22.01 4.89 0.82
C ASP A 389 -23.45 4.44 1.04
N LEU A 390 -24.33 4.77 0.09
CA LEU A 390 -25.76 4.45 0.14
C LEU A 390 -26.06 2.99 -0.27
N LEU A 391 -25.01 2.20 -0.55
CA LEU A 391 -25.07 0.77 -0.88
C LEU A 391 -25.98 0.41 -2.07
N VAL A 392 -26.26 1.35 -2.97
CA VAL A 392 -27.18 1.17 -4.10
C VAL A 392 -26.72 0.09 -5.10
N LYS A 393 -25.39 -0.07 -5.25
CA LYS A 393 -24.76 -1.02 -6.20
C LYS A 393 -23.76 -1.95 -5.54
N THR A 394 -23.96 -2.32 -4.31
CA THR A 394 -23.05 -3.24 -3.63
C THR A 394 -23.58 -4.67 -3.66
N ASN A 395 -22.67 -5.63 -3.87
CA ASN A 395 -22.96 -7.06 -3.74
C ASN A 395 -22.71 -7.58 -2.30
N ILE A 396 -22.41 -6.68 -1.36
CA ILE A 396 -22.11 -7.02 0.04
C ILE A 396 -23.34 -6.75 0.87
N GLY A 397 -23.84 -7.78 1.56
CA GLY A 397 -24.87 -7.62 2.56
C GLY A 397 -24.37 -6.83 3.77
N THR A 398 -25.25 -6.07 4.42
CA THR A 398 -24.92 -5.30 5.63
C THR A 398 -24.31 -6.18 6.72
N GLU A 399 -24.74 -7.44 6.83
CA GLU A 399 -24.19 -8.42 7.79
C GLU A 399 -22.69 -8.67 7.59
N GLN A 400 -22.21 -8.67 6.34
CA GLN A 400 -20.80 -8.88 6.02
C GLN A 400 -19.91 -7.65 6.29
N ILE A 401 -20.52 -6.49 6.50
CA ILE A 401 -19.83 -5.24 6.82
C ILE A 401 -19.58 -5.13 8.31
N LEU A 402 -20.44 -5.74 9.14
CA LEU A 402 -20.33 -5.69 10.60
C LEU A 402 -19.02 -6.30 11.14
N ASP A 403 -18.34 -7.11 10.35
CA ASP A 403 -17.05 -7.71 10.71
C ASP A 403 -15.86 -6.75 10.55
N TYR A 404 -16.06 -5.58 9.92
CA TYR A 404 -14.99 -4.61 9.73
C TYR A 404 -14.77 -3.76 10.99
N PRO A 405 -13.50 -3.39 11.31
CA PRO A 405 -13.24 -2.39 12.34
C PRO A 405 -13.92 -1.05 12.00
N ASP A 406 -14.55 -0.42 12.99
CA ASP A 406 -15.26 0.87 12.84
C ASP A 406 -14.37 1.97 12.23
N ALA A 407 -13.09 1.93 12.52
CA ALA A 407 -12.12 2.86 11.93
C ALA A 407 -12.00 2.75 10.40
N MET A 408 -12.39 1.62 9.80
CA MET A 408 -12.36 1.43 8.35
C MET A 408 -13.74 1.60 7.73
N ALA A 409 -14.75 0.96 8.28
CA ALA A 409 -16.11 0.95 7.74
C ALA A 409 -17.12 0.56 8.83
N THR A 410 -18.18 1.31 8.99
CA THR A 410 -19.24 1.03 9.97
C THR A 410 -20.61 1.43 9.45
N THR A 411 -21.65 0.69 9.85
CA THR A 411 -23.02 1.13 9.66
C THR A 411 -23.40 2.11 10.77
N ILE A 412 -24.13 3.17 10.43
CA ILE A 412 -24.57 4.16 11.40
C ILE A 412 -26.11 4.31 11.37
N SER A 413 -26.70 4.78 12.46
CA SER A 413 -28.14 5.00 12.51
C SER A 413 -28.59 6.01 11.45
N THR A 414 -29.84 5.88 11.00
CA THR A 414 -30.47 6.83 10.06
C THR A 414 -30.31 8.28 10.54
N GLU A 415 -30.58 8.54 11.82
CA GLU A 415 -30.45 9.87 12.42
C GLU A 415 -29.01 10.40 12.31
N LYS A 416 -28.01 9.57 12.65
CA LYS A 416 -26.59 9.95 12.54
C LYS A 416 -26.21 10.19 11.08
N ALA A 417 -26.66 9.32 10.16
CA ALA A 417 -26.41 9.49 8.73
C ALA A 417 -27.02 10.78 8.17
N GLN A 418 -28.26 11.11 8.55
CA GLN A 418 -28.93 12.36 8.20
C GLN A 418 -28.20 13.59 8.78
N ASN A 419 -27.77 13.53 10.03
CA ASN A 419 -27.06 14.61 10.70
C ASN A 419 -25.72 14.93 10.01
N ILE A 420 -24.92 13.92 9.68
CA ILE A 420 -23.60 14.13 9.04
C ILE A 420 -23.73 14.49 7.56
N SER A 421 -24.70 13.91 6.85
CA SER A 421 -24.92 14.20 5.43
C SER A 421 -25.71 15.49 5.18
N GLY A 422 -26.53 15.92 6.12
CA GLY A 422 -27.48 17.03 5.95
C GLY A 422 -28.73 16.68 5.17
N LEU A 423 -28.91 15.41 4.77
CA LEU A 423 -30.07 14.93 3.99
C LEU A 423 -31.18 14.48 4.93
N LYS A 424 -32.06 15.41 5.36
CA LYS A 424 -33.05 15.15 6.40
C LYS A 424 -34.22 14.27 5.95
N ASP A 425 -34.59 14.38 4.69
CA ASP A 425 -35.78 13.72 4.13
C ASP A 425 -35.47 12.33 3.51
N LYS A 426 -34.22 11.94 3.49
CA LYS A 426 -33.75 10.68 2.92
C LYS A 426 -33.82 9.54 3.94
N ASP A 427 -34.42 8.42 3.56
CA ASP A 427 -34.25 7.17 4.29
C ASP A 427 -32.81 6.64 4.07
N LEU A 428 -32.02 6.70 5.13
CA LEU A 428 -30.61 6.28 5.16
C LEU A 428 -30.39 5.03 6.02
N ALA A 429 -31.42 4.19 6.17
CA ALA A 429 -31.35 2.97 6.99
C ALA A 429 -30.28 1.99 6.47
N HIS A 430 -30.10 1.93 5.15
CA HIS A 430 -29.05 1.11 4.52
C HIS A 430 -27.87 2.01 4.10
N ASN A 431 -26.89 2.13 4.97
CA ASN A 431 -25.73 2.97 4.74
C ASN A 431 -24.45 2.31 5.24
N LEU A 432 -23.32 2.78 4.70
CA LEU A 432 -21.99 2.48 5.18
C LEU A 432 -21.19 3.77 5.31
N TYR A 433 -20.75 4.09 6.50
CA TYR A 433 -19.87 5.21 6.76
C TYR A 433 -18.40 4.77 6.68
N LEU A 434 -17.60 5.50 5.92
CA LEU A 434 -16.19 5.27 5.68
C LEU A 434 -15.39 6.43 6.28
N PRO A 435 -14.97 6.38 7.55
CA PRO A 435 -14.43 7.54 8.27
C PRO A 435 -13.07 8.03 7.74
N GLN A 436 -12.26 7.14 7.16
CA GLN A 436 -10.95 7.49 6.59
C GLN A 436 -11.01 7.92 5.12
N SER A 437 -12.20 7.95 4.54
CA SER A 437 -12.47 8.37 3.16
C SER A 437 -12.52 9.90 3.05
N GLY A 438 -12.53 10.40 1.81
CA GLY A 438 -12.63 11.83 1.54
C GLY A 438 -12.30 12.17 0.09
N LEU A 439 -11.96 13.41 -0.16
CA LEU A 439 -11.65 13.93 -1.48
C LEU A 439 -10.14 14.18 -1.61
N VAL A 440 -9.54 13.61 -2.64
CA VAL A 440 -8.16 13.93 -3.04
C VAL A 440 -8.19 15.12 -4.01
N ASN A 441 -7.32 16.12 -3.77
CA ASN A 441 -7.04 17.19 -4.71
C ASN A 441 -5.87 16.79 -5.63
N PRO A 442 -6.12 16.49 -6.91
CA PRO A 442 -5.09 16.11 -7.85
C PRO A 442 -4.03 17.17 -8.09
N GLN A 443 -4.41 18.45 -8.14
CA GLN A 443 -3.48 19.55 -8.40
C GLN A 443 -2.51 19.76 -7.23
N ALA A 444 -3.01 19.69 -6.00
CA ALA A 444 -2.17 19.75 -4.81
C ALA A 444 -1.19 18.57 -4.77
N LEU A 445 -1.65 17.35 -5.09
CA LEU A 445 -0.79 16.16 -5.16
C LEU A 445 0.30 16.32 -6.24
N LYS A 446 -0.06 16.79 -7.45
CA LYS A 446 0.90 17.09 -8.53
C LYS A 446 1.98 18.05 -8.03
N THR A 447 1.58 19.13 -7.39
CA THR A 447 2.51 20.16 -6.91
C THR A 447 3.54 19.58 -5.94
N VAL A 448 3.11 18.79 -4.97
CA VAL A 448 4.01 18.14 -4.00
C VAL A 448 4.97 17.15 -4.68
N ILE A 449 4.47 16.34 -5.61
CA ILE A 449 5.29 15.34 -6.28
C ILE A 449 6.34 16.00 -7.20
N VAL A 450 5.93 16.96 -8.01
CA VAL A 450 6.85 17.63 -8.96
C VAL A 450 7.89 18.50 -8.23
N ALA A 451 7.61 18.96 -7.02
CA ALA A 451 8.56 19.68 -6.18
C ALA A 451 9.66 18.79 -5.58
N HIS A 452 9.57 17.46 -5.71
CA HIS A 452 10.59 16.56 -5.15
C HIS A 452 11.94 16.75 -5.87
N PRO A 453 13.08 16.92 -5.14
CA PRO A 453 14.37 17.29 -5.73
C PRO A 453 14.91 16.29 -6.76
N ASN A 454 14.51 15.02 -6.68
CA ASN A 454 14.91 13.97 -7.61
C ASN A 454 13.91 13.78 -8.77
N ILE A 455 12.91 14.64 -8.93
CA ILE A 455 11.93 14.55 -10.01
C ILE A 455 12.08 15.75 -10.93
N THR A 456 12.16 15.47 -12.23
CA THR A 456 12.12 16.48 -13.29
C THR A 456 10.98 16.16 -14.24
N TYR A 457 10.11 17.12 -14.51
CA TYR A 457 9.09 16.99 -15.53
C TYR A 457 9.57 17.63 -16.85
N GLN A 458 9.30 16.95 -17.97
CA GLN A 458 9.54 17.49 -19.32
C GLN A 458 8.40 17.12 -20.25
N GLN A 459 7.82 18.11 -20.90
CA GLN A 459 6.84 17.85 -21.96
C GLN A 459 7.54 17.33 -23.21
N LEU A 460 7.26 16.07 -23.57
CA LEU A 460 7.85 15.37 -24.71
C LEU A 460 6.95 14.22 -25.15
N ASN A 461 6.62 14.18 -26.43
CA ASN A 461 5.92 13.05 -27.03
C ASN A 461 6.89 11.96 -27.42
N ILE A 462 6.86 10.81 -26.74
CA ILE A 462 7.73 9.66 -27.02
C ILE A 462 7.21 8.89 -28.22
N ILE A 463 8.08 8.70 -29.21
CA ILE A 463 7.80 8.03 -30.49
C ILE A 463 8.38 6.62 -30.51
N ASN A 464 9.57 6.44 -29.93
CA ASN A 464 10.27 5.16 -29.96
C ASN A 464 10.98 4.85 -28.65
N ILE A 465 10.99 3.57 -28.28
CA ILE A 465 11.66 3.02 -27.11
C ILE A 465 12.53 1.85 -27.58
N LYS A 466 13.83 1.91 -27.30
CA LYS A 466 14.79 0.86 -27.65
C LYS A 466 15.55 0.42 -26.40
N GLU A 467 15.33 -0.80 -25.96
CA GLU A 467 16.10 -1.42 -24.89
C GLU A 467 17.44 -1.94 -25.44
N THR A 468 18.51 -1.71 -24.69
CA THR A 468 19.86 -2.25 -24.94
C THR A 468 20.29 -3.11 -23.74
N GLU A 469 21.44 -3.73 -23.80
CA GLU A 469 21.98 -4.50 -22.66
C GLU A 469 22.24 -3.63 -21.43
N SER A 470 22.63 -2.36 -21.61
CA SER A 470 23.03 -1.48 -20.50
C SER A 470 22.00 -0.42 -20.12
N ASN A 471 21.12 -0.02 -21.04
CA ASN A 471 20.17 1.09 -20.83
C ASN A 471 18.95 1.01 -21.77
N VAL A 472 18.07 1.99 -21.64
CA VAL A 472 16.96 2.22 -22.57
C VAL A 472 17.15 3.58 -23.25
N ILE A 473 17.01 3.60 -24.56
CA ILE A 473 17.08 4.81 -25.40
C ILE A 473 15.66 5.18 -25.83
N LEU A 474 15.26 6.40 -25.49
CA LEU A 474 13.97 6.99 -25.83
C LEU A 474 14.17 8.05 -26.89
N THR A 475 13.33 8.05 -27.93
CA THR A 475 13.29 9.10 -28.93
C THR A 475 11.93 9.77 -28.90
N GLY A 476 11.90 11.09 -28.79
CA GLY A 476 10.67 11.87 -28.74
C GLY A 476 10.74 13.12 -29.59
N SER A 477 9.61 13.75 -29.82
CA SER A 477 9.46 15.04 -30.50
C SER A 477 8.81 16.05 -29.59
N LYS A 478 9.27 17.30 -29.64
CA LYS A 478 8.50 18.45 -29.13
C LYS A 478 7.57 18.93 -30.24
N GLU A 479 6.31 19.13 -29.93
CA GLU A 479 5.40 19.84 -30.82
C GLU A 479 5.76 21.34 -30.77
N ASP A 480 6.60 21.77 -31.71
CA ASP A 480 6.81 23.19 -31.94
C ASP A 480 5.99 23.63 -33.14
N LYS A 481 5.00 24.48 -32.94
CA LYS A 481 4.10 24.94 -34.00
C LYS A 481 4.81 25.70 -35.12
N ASN A 482 6.10 26.04 -34.94
CA ASN A 482 6.85 26.90 -35.84
C ASN A 482 8.26 26.40 -36.27
N ALA A 483 8.67 25.17 -35.90
CA ALA A 483 9.99 24.65 -36.26
C ALA A 483 9.92 23.20 -36.77
N SER A 484 10.91 22.81 -37.57
CA SER A 484 11.15 21.42 -37.95
C SER A 484 11.23 20.55 -36.68
N GLN A 485 10.48 19.45 -36.62
CA GLN A 485 10.42 18.52 -35.49
C GLN A 485 11.85 18.14 -35.03
N ALA A 486 12.31 18.77 -33.96
CA ALA A 486 13.60 18.40 -33.36
C ALA A 486 13.40 17.06 -32.60
N SER A 487 14.04 16.01 -33.07
CA SER A 487 14.09 14.73 -32.39
C SER A 487 15.01 14.83 -31.18
N LEU A 488 14.52 14.55 -30.00
CA LEU A 488 15.29 14.50 -28.75
C LEU A 488 15.51 13.05 -28.33
N THR A 489 16.75 12.72 -27.95
CA THR A 489 17.10 11.40 -27.43
C THR A 489 17.41 11.49 -25.95
N ILE A 490 16.80 10.60 -25.15
CA ILE A 490 17.01 10.48 -23.70
C ILE A 490 17.43 9.03 -23.41
N THR A 491 18.39 8.87 -22.50
CA THR A 491 18.89 7.56 -22.06
C THR A 491 18.57 7.36 -20.58
N ALA A 492 18.08 6.18 -20.21
CA ALA A 492 17.74 5.82 -18.83
C ALA A 492 18.17 4.39 -18.49
N ASP A 493 18.45 4.14 -17.21
CA ASP A 493 18.73 2.80 -16.71
C ASP A 493 17.46 1.94 -16.76
N HIS A 494 16.32 2.50 -16.40
CA HIS A 494 15.01 1.87 -16.46
C HIS A 494 13.95 2.84 -16.98
N VAL A 495 12.90 2.28 -17.59
CA VAL A 495 11.73 3.03 -18.06
C VAL A 495 10.44 2.39 -17.56
N VAL A 496 9.52 3.23 -17.06
CA VAL A 496 8.18 2.82 -16.66
C VAL A 496 7.14 3.45 -17.56
N ILE A 497 6.37 2.64 -18.27
CA ILE A 497 5.32 3.10 -19.18
C ILE A 497 3.99 3.21 -18.41
N CYS A 498 3.53 4.46 -18.20
CA CYS A 498 2.31 4.84 -17.47
C CYS A 498 1.32 5.61 -18.36
N ALA A 499 1.39 5.44 -19.70
CA ALA A 499 0.66 6.20 -20.72
C ALA A 499 -0.80 5.74 -20.92
N ALA A 500 -1.41 5.11 -19.93
CA ALA A 500 -2.80 4.65 -19.94
C ALA A 500 -3.15 3.84 -21.21
N TYR A 501 -4.16 4.25 -21.99
CA TYR A 501 -4.58 3.50 -23.20
C TYR A 501 -3.54 3.55 -24.34
N GLU A 502 -2.64 4.52 -24.33
CA GLU A 502 -1.57 4.66 -25.31
C GLU A 502 -0.37 3.74 -25.01
N SER A 503 -0.29 3.16 -23.83
CA SER A 503 0.83 2.27 -23.44
C SER A 503 1.07 1.13 -24.43
N HIS A 504 0.00 0.56 -25.01
CA HIS A 504 0.10 -0.47 -26.06
C HIS A 504 0.72 0.04 -27.37
N GLN A 505 0.63 1.33 -27.66
CA GLN A 505 1.23 1.91 -28.87
C GLN A 505 2.75 2.05 -28.69
N LEU A 506 3.17 2.39 -27.47
CA LEU A 506 4.58 2.54 -27.09
C LEU A 506 5.29 1.18 -27.02
N ASP A 507 4.61 0.16 -26.49
CA ASP A 507 5.15 -1.20 -26.42
C ASP A 507 4.04 -2.26 -26.59
N LYS A 508 4.15 -3.09 -27.64
CA LYS A 508 3.17 -4.11 -27.99
C LYS A 508 3.07 -5.27 -27.00
N ARG A 509 4.04 -5.42 -26.10
CA ARG A 509 3.98 -6.40 -25.00
C ARG A 509 2.94 -6.01 -23.93
N ILE A 510 2.59 -4.73 -23.84
CA ILE A 510 1.49 -4.26 -23.00
C ILE A 510 0.19 -4.56 -23.72
N VAL A 511 -0.71 -5.30 -23.09
CA VAL A 511 -2.01 -5.65 -23.69
C VAL A 511 -2.84 -4.41 -24.03
N LYS A 512 -3.58 -4.44 -25.13
CA LYS A 512 -4.56 -3.39 -25.46
C LYS A 512 -5.70 -3.43 -24.43
N CYS A 513 -5.84 -2.37 -23.65
CA CYS A 513 -6.86 -2.24 -22.62
C CYS A 513 -8.14 -1.62 -23.16
N ARG A 514 -9.26 -1.84 -22.46
CA ARG A 514 -10.52 -1.10 -22.71
C ARG A 514 -10.32 0.37 -22.39
N THR A 515 -10.93 1.21 -23.22
CA THR A 515 -11.08 2.64 -22.95
C THR A 515 -12.50 2.89 -22.44
N ILE A 516 -12.59 3.69 -21.39
CA ILE A 516 -13.86 4.04 -20.77
C ILE A 516 -13.87 5.55 -20.59
N ARG A 517 -14.65 6.23 -21.41
CA ARG A 517 -14.88 7.65 -21.26
C ARG A 517 -15.72 7.90 -20.00
N GLY A 518 -15.38 8.93 -19.26
CA GLY A 518 -16.16 9.41 -18.13
C GLY A 518 -16.09 10.92 -18.00
N GLN A 519 -17.26 11.56 -17.96
CA GLN A 519 -17.41 12.98 -17.72
C GLN A 519 -17.88 13.22 -16.30
N LEU A 520 -17.18 14.10 -15.59
CA LEU A 520 -17.56 14.64 -14.29
C LEU A 520 -18.14 16.04 -14.49
N SER A 521 -19.20 16.34 -13.75
CA SER A 521 -19.89 17.63 -13.82
C SER A 521 -19.79 18.36 -12.47
N TRP A 522 -19.79 19.69 -12.49
CA TRP A 522 -19.84 20.49 -11.25
C TRP A 522 -20.46 21.87 -11.50
N PHE A 523 -20.90 22.50 -10.43
CA PHE A 523 -21.46 23.85 -10.46
C PHE A 523 -21.16 24.60 -9.17
N THR A 524 -21.30 25.93 -9.19
CA THR A 524 -21.22 26.79 -8.02
C THR A 524 -22.60 26.92 -7.39
N PRO A 525 -22.84 26.35 -6.20
CA PRO A 525 -24.14 26.46 -5.54
C PRO A 525 -24.39 27.85 -4.95
N THR A 526 -25.64 28.27 -4.96
CA THR A 526 -26.09 29.45 -4.22
C THR A 526 -26.05 29.21 -2.70
N ALA A 527 -26.08 30.26 -1.90
CA ALA A 527 -26.11 30.17 -0.44
C ALA A 527 -27.31 29.34 0.07
N GLN A 528 -28.46 29.41 -0.59
CA GLN A 528 -29.64 28.60 -0.26
C GLN A 528 -29.38 27.11 -0.57
N GLN A 529 -28.84 26.79 -1.75
CA GLN A 529 -28.52 25.42 -2.14
C GLN A 529 -27.52 24.76 -1.21
N LEU A 530 -26.50 25.50 -0.73
CA LEU A 530 -25.51 25.00 0.22
C LEU A 530 -26.11 24.50 1.53
N THR A 531 -27.25 25.03 1.95
CA THR A 531 -27.93 24.56 3.19
C THR A 531 -28.65 23.22 3.01
N GLN A 532 -28.89 22.80 1.77
CA GLN A 532 -29.69 21.62 1.41
C GLN A 532 -28.87 20.54 0.69
N LEU A 533 -27.74 20.89 0.12
CA LEU A 533 -26.81 19.93 -0.50
C LEU A 533 -26.10 19.07 0.55
N PRO A 534 -25.68 17.85 0.17
CA PRO A 534 -24.88 17.00 1.05
C PRO A 534 -23.63 17.71 1.57
N LYS A 535 -23.33 17.53 2.86
CA LYS A 535 -22.18 18.15 3.55
C LYS A 535 -20.89 17.35 3.46
N LEU A 536 -20.95 16.10 3.00
CA LEU A 536 -19.82 15.20 2.82
C LEU A 536 -20.01 14.40 1.52
N PRO A 537 -18.96 13.77 1.00
CA PRO A 537 -19.07 12.90 -0.17
C PRO A 537 -20.10 11.79 0.03
N LEU A 538 -20.96 11.62 -0.96
CA LEU A 538 -21.90 10.51 -1.04
C LEU A 538 -21.53 9.59 -2.19
N LYS A 539 -21.52 8.29 -1.94
CA LYS A 539 -21.37 7.25 -2.96
C LYS A 539 -22.72 6.57 -3.17
N TYR A 540 -23.17 6.57 -4.40
CA TYR A 540 -24.43 5.96 -4.87
C TYR A 540 -24.11 5.14 -6.14
N SER A 541 -24.97 5.11 -7.14
CA SER A 541 -24.59 4.54 -8.46
C SER A 541 -23.50 5.35 -9.20
N GLY A 542 -23.20 6.53 -8.68
CA GLY A 542 -22.06 7.42 -8.96
C GLY A 542 -21.42 7.89 -7.65
N TYR A 543 -21.00 9.15 -7.62
CA TYR A 543 -20.67 9.88 -6.40
C TYR A 543 -20.94 11.38 -6.58
N CYS A 544 -21.24 12.06 -5.50
CA CYS A 544 -21.29 13.52 -5.46
C CYS A 544 -20.59 14.03 -4.20
N ALA A 545 -20.12 15.28 -4.25
CA ALA A 545 -19.45 15.87 -3.11
C ALA A 545 -19.41 17.40 -3.17
N PRO A 546 -19.55 18.09 -2.02
CA PRO A 546 -19.17 19.47 -1.88
C PRO A 546 -17.63 19.58 -1.79
N PHE A 547 -17.07 20.66 -2.30
CA PHE A 547 -15.67 21.02 -2.08
C PHE A 547 -15.48 22.54 -2.19
N ILE A 548 -14.39 23.02 -1.63
CA ILE A 548 -13.98 24.43 -1.75
C ILE A 548 -12.86 24.53 -2.78
N GLY A 549 -12.95 25.48 -3.71
CA GLY A 549 -11.89 25.79 -4.65
C GLY A 549 -10.61 26.20 -3.92
N GLN A 550 -9.47 25.69 -4.34
CA GLN A 550 -8.16 25.95 -3.74
C GLN A 550 -7.21 26.58 -4.75
N SER A 551 -6.10 27.16 -4.28
CA SER A 551 -5.07 27.68 -5.18
C SER A 551 -4.53 26.54 -6.05
N GLY A 552 -4.39 26.79 -7.37
CA GLY A 552 -4.06 25.77 -8.38
C GLY A 552 -5.28 25.15 -9.09
N ASP A 553 -6.49 25.21 -8.53
CA ASP A 553 -7.71 24.77 -9.24
C ASP A 553 -8.06 25.69 -10.44
N ALA A 554 -7.53 26.91 -10.48
CA ALA A 554 -7.70 27.83 -11.59
C ALA A 554 -7.19 27.26 -12.95
N GLU A 555 -6.24 26.31 -12.93
CA GLU A 555 -5.80 25.59 -14.14
C GLU A 555 -6.94 24.77 -14.77
N LEU A 556 -8.00 24.47 -14.01
CA LEU A 556 -9.18 23.74 -14.47
C LEU A 556 -10.25 24.64 -15.09
N ASN A 557 -9.97 25.94 -15.30
CA ASN A 557 -10.91 26.96 -15.76
C ASN A 557 -12.27 26.86 -15.04
N HIS A 558 -12.77 27.95 -14.46
CA HIS A 558 -14.07 28.04 -13.77
C HIS A 558 -14.14 27.63 -12.29
N ILE A 559 -13.02 27.33 -11.61
CA ILE A 559 -13.00 27.13 -10.16
C ILE A 559 -12.18 28.27 -9.53
N SER A 560 -12.86 29.15 -8.81
CA SER A 560 -12.20 30.22 -8.08
C SER A 560 -11.80 29.76 -6.68
N GLU A 561 -10.69 30.28 -6.19
CA GLU A 561 -10.23 30.00 -4.83
C GLU A 561 -11.26 30.47 -3.79
N ASN A 562 -11.43 29.67 -2.73
CA ASN A 562 -12.39 29.86 -1.64
C ASN A 562 -13.88 29.86 -2.07
N GLN A 563 -14.20 29.47 -3.29
CA GLN A 563 -15.57 29.37 -3.76
C GLN A 563 -16.12 27.95 -3.57
N PRO A 564 -17.31 27.80 -2.94
CA PRO A 564 -17.97 26.51 -2.82
C PRO A 564 -18.33 25.95 -4.19
N GLN A 565 -18.11 24.67 -4.37
CA GLN A 565 -18.46 23.91 -5.56
C GLN A 565 -19.20 22.62 -5.16
N PHE A 566 -20.01 22.10 -6.06
CA PHE A 566 -20.63 20.80 -5.90
C PHE A 566 -20.41 19.97 -7.15
N LEU A 567 -19.74 18.81 -7.02
CA LEU A 567 -19.45 17.90 -8.11
C LEU A 567 -20.34 16.66 -8.05
N LEU A 568 -20.59 16.07 -9.23
CA LEU A 568 -21.34 14.82 -9.39
C LEU A 568 -20.89 14.07 -10.63
N GLY A 569 -21.04 12.75 -10.60
CA GLY A 569 -20.73 11.89 -11.74
C GLY A 569 -20.20 10.51 -11.32
N ALA A 570 -19.64 9.78 -12.27
CA ALA A 570 -19.38 10.20 -13.63
C ALA A 570 -20.16 9.34 -14.63
N SER A 571 -20.24 9.82 -15.87
CA SER A 571 -20.69 8.97 -16.98
C SER A 571 -19.75 7.79 -17.20
N PHE A 572 -20.21 6.80 -17.96
CA PHE A 572 -19.45 5.59 -18.24
C PHE A 572 -19.78 5.08 -19.65
N ILE A 573 -18.95 5.44 -20.63
CA ILE A 573 -19.14 5.10 -22.03
C ILE A 573 -17.96 4.25 -22.50
N ASP A 574 -18.23 3.00 -22.84
CA ASP A 574 -17.22 2.02 -23.26
C ASP A 574 -16.77 2.28 -24.71
N GLY A 575 -15.47 2.17 -24.95
CA GLY A 575 -14.86 2.30 -26.27
C GLY A 575 -14.71 3.73 -26.81
N ASP A 576 -15.28 4.71 -26.16
CA ASP A 576 -15.20 6.11 -26.59
C ASP A 576 -13.90 6.75 -26.08
N THR A 577 -13.18 7.44 -26.98
CA THR A 577 -11.91 8.14 -26.68
C THR A 577 -11.97 9.65 -26.95
N ASN A 578 -13.13 10.19 -27.34
CA ASN A 578 -13.29 11.63 -27.45
C ASN A 578 -13.29 12.26 -26.04
N ILE A 579 -12.63 13.40 -25.88
CA ILE A 579 -12.53 14.12 -24.59
C ILE A 579 -13.32 15.44 -24.58
N ASP A 580 -14.03 15.79 -25.65
CA ASP A 580 -14.88 16.99 -25.70
C ASP A 580 -16.00 16.87 -24.67
N VAL A 581 -16.32 17.96 -23.97
CA VAL A 581 -17.46 17.98 -23.04
C VAL A 581 -18.77 17.82 -23.82
N ARG A 582 -19.67 16.97 -23.29
CA ARG A 582 -20.99 16.69 -23.88
C ARG A 582 -22.08 17.06 -22.88
N HIS A 583 -23.05 17.82 -23.36
CA HIS A 583 -24.19 18.24 -22.54
C HIS A 583 -25.06 17.07 -22.10
N GLU A 584 -25.23 16.07 -22.95
CA GLU A 584 -25.98 14.85 -22.67
C GLU A 584 -25.41 14.06 -21.49
N GLU A 585 -24.10 14.13 -21.29
CA GLU A 585 -23.46 13.46 -20.14
C GLU A 585 -23.66 14.23 -18.83
N ASN A 586 -23.82 15.56 -18.86
CA ASN A 586 -24.26 16.32 -17.70
C ASN A 586 -25.68 15.90 -17.28
N GLN A 587 -26.59 15.72 -18.29
CA GLN A 587 -27.92 15.19 -18.03
C GLN A 587 -27.89 13.76 -17.45
N GLN A 588 -27.07 12.88 -18.00
CA GLN A 588 -26.91 11.53 -17.45
C GLN A 588 -26.40 11.54 -15.98
N ASN A 589 -25.50 12.43 -15.65
CA ASN A 589 -25.01 12.58 -14.29
C ASN A 589 -26.08 13.10 -13.35
N TYR A 590 -26.91 14.07 -13.79
CA TYR A 590 -28.08 14.57 -13.08
C TYR A 590 -29.10 13.43 -12.87
N ASP A 591 -29.53 12.75 -13.94
CA ASP A 591 -30.56 11.70 -13.89
C ASP A 591 -30.15 10.59 -12.90
N LYS A 592 -28.89 10.16 -12.97
CA LYS A 592 -28.34 9.15 -12.07
C LYS A 592 -28.35 9.57 -10.58
N LEU A 593 -28.09 10.86 -10.32
CA LEU A 593 -28.16 11.40 -8.95
C LEU A 593 -29.61 11.42 -8.47
N ILE A 594 -30.56 11.88 -9.30
CA ILE A 594 -31.95 12.01 -8.93
C ILE A 594 -32.66 10.64 -8.84
N GLU A 595 -32.25 9.65 -9.65
CA GLU A 595 -32.72 8.27 -9.51
C GLU A 595 -32.45 7.72 -8.10
N ASP A 596 -31.26 7.95 -7.56
CA ASP A 596 -30.85 7.46 -6.24
C ASP A 596 -31.26 8.41 -5.08
N MET A 597 -31.42 9.71 -5.38
CA MET A 597 -31.72 10.79 -4.40
C MET A 597 -32.72 11.79 -4.99
N PRO A 598 -34.01 11.44 -5.11
CA PRO A 598 -35.04 12.27 -5.75
C PRO A 598 -35.27 13.63 -5.05
N GLU A 599 -35.02 13.72 -3.75
CA GLU A 599 -35.16 14.93 -2.94
C GLU A 599 -34.22 16.06 -3.41
N LEU A 600 -33.11 15.74 -4.03
CA LEU A 600 -32.17 16.74 -4.55
C LEU A 600 -32.66 17.41 -5.84
N SER A 601 -33.70 16.90 -6.50
CA SER A 601 -34.24 17.49 -7.74
C SER A 601 -34.68 18.96 -7.58
N SER A 602 -35.20 19.32 -6.40
CA SER A 602 -35.62 20.68 -6.08
C SER A 602 -34.47 21.58 -5.63
N VAL A 603 -33.29 21.02 -5.37
CA VAL A 603 -32.12 21.72 -4.84
C VAL A 603 -31.12 22.08 -5.94
N LEU A 604 -30.94 21.17 -6.91
CA LEU A 604 -29.99 21.34 -8.01
C LEU A 604 -30.41 22.47 -8.94
N PRO A 605 -29.44 23.15 -9.61
CA PRO A 605 -29.77 24.14 -10.63
C PRO A 605 -30.59 23.52 -11.77
N ASN A 606 -31.70 24.17 -12.15
CA ASN A 606 -32.57 23.69 -13.23
C ASN A 606 -31.91 23.75 -14.61
N ASP A 607 -30.99 24.72 -14.80
CA ASP A 607 -30.28 24.89 -16.07
C ASP A 607 -28.92 24.15 -16.01
N ILE A 608 -28.93 22.92 -16.48
CA ILE A 608 -27.75 22.06 -16.55
C ILE A 608 -26.74 22.56 -17.61
N SER A 609 -27.16 23.42 -18.53
CA SER A 609 -26.27 23.98 -19.56
C SER A 609 -25.19 24.90 -18.96
N THR A 610 -25.43 25.43 -17.77
CA THR A 610 -24.50 26.27 -17.03
C THR A 610 -23.45 25.49 -16.23
N TRP A 611 -23.59 24.17 -16.18
CA TRP A 611 -22.66 23.34 -15.43
C TRP A 611 -21.32 23.21 -16.15
N HIS A 612 -20.28 23.24 -15.38
CA HIS A 612 -18.94 22.91 -15.84
C HIS A 612 -18.75 21.40 -15.89
N ALA A 613 -17.89 20.94 -16.76
CA ALA A 613 -17.61 19.52 -16.88
C ALA A 613 -16.20 19.26 -17.41
N ARG A 614 -15.72 18.04 -17.17
CA ARG A 614 -14.47 17.52 -17.70
C ARG A 614 -14.61 16.05 -18.03
N ALA A 615 -14.19 15.69 -19.23
CA ALA A 615 -14.12 14.29 -19.65
C ALA A 615 -12.69 13.76 -19.59
N GLY A 616 -12.56 12.47 -19.32
CA GLY A 616 -11.28 11.77 -19.33
C GLY A 616 -11.46 10.29 -19.69
N ILE A 617 -10.41 9.70 -20.27
CA ILE A 617 -10.44 8.30 -20.73
C ILE A 617 -9.76 7.41 -19.71
N ARG A 618 -10.56 6.65 -18.97
CA ARG A 618 -10.08 5.62 -18.05
C ARG A 618 -9.66 4.39 -18.84
N THR A 619 -8.68 3.69 -18.33
CA THR A 619 -8.15 2.47 -18.94
C THR A 619 -8.32 1.30 -17.99
N GLN A 620 -8.82 0.18 -18.50
CA GLN A 620 -9.10 -1.01 -17.71
C GLN A 620 -8.78 -2.28 -18.52
N THR A 621 -8.19 -3.27 -17.88
CA THR A 621 -8.03 -4.61 -18.43
C THR A 621 -9.36 -5.36 -18.45
N MET A 622 -9.43 -6.44 -19.22
CA MET A 622 -10.64 -7.29 -19.28
C MET A 622 -10.91 -8.05 -17.97
N ASP A 623 -9.89 -8.28 -17.16
CA ASP A 623 -10.00 -8.95 -15.85
C ASP A 623 -10.05 -7.98 -14.66
N TYR A 624 -10.20 -6.68 -14.93
CA TYR A 624 -10.36 -5.59 -13.95
C TYR A 624 -9.16 -5.34 -13.03
N HIS A 625 -8.02 -6.03 -13.23
CA HIS A 625 -6.80 -5.79 -12.46
C HIS A 625 -5.83 -4.88 -13.21
N PRO A 626 -5.17 -3.93 -12.55
CA PRO A 626 -4.12 -3.11 -13.16
C PRO A 626 -2.99 -3.94 -13.79
N LEU A 627 -2.17 -3.29 -14.59
CA LEU A 627 -0.93 -3.82 -15.11
C LEU A 627 0.22 -3.19 -14.32
N VAL A 628 0.95 -3.99 -13.53
CA VAL A 628 2.07 -3.53 -12.70
C VAL A 628 3.20 -4.54 -12.80
N GLY A 629 4.37 -4.12 -13.27
CA GLY A 629 5.55 -4.98 -13.29
C GLY A 629 6.41 -4.89 -14.55
N LEU A 630 7.40 -5.78 -14.60
CA LEU A 630 8.35 -5.91 -15.71
C LEU A 630 7.68 -6.51 -16.94
N LEU A 631 7.98 -5.96 -18.12
CA LEU A 631 7.48 -6.50 -19.39
C LEU A 631 8.17 -7.82 -19.76
N ALA A 632 7.46 -8.67 -20.51
CA ALA A 632 7.99 -9.95 -20.97
C ALA A 632 9.32 -9.77 -21.73
N GLN A 633 10.28 -10.62 -21.46
CA GLN A 633 11.60 -10.61 -22.11
C GLN A 633 12.36 -9.27 -21.98
N SER A 634 12.04 -8.47 -20.96
CA SER A 634 12.75 -7.23 -20.64
C SER A 634 13.48 -7.34 -19.31
N GLN A 635 14.50 -6.52 -19.15
CA GLN A 635 15.21 -6.31 -17.88
C GLN A 635 15.02 -4.87 -17.35
N ARG A 636 14.55 -3.93 -18.21
CA ARG A 636 14.56 -2.50 -17.94
C ARG A 636 13.25 -1.79 -18.23
N LEU A 637 12.32 -2.44 -18.95
CA LEU A 637 11.03 -1.85 -19.32
C LEU A 637 9.92 -2.38 -18.43
N TRP A 638 9.27 -1.47 -17.74
CA TRP A 638 8.21 -1.71 -16.78
C TRP A 638 6.92 -1.03 -17.23
N THR A 639 5.80 -1.44 -16.67
CA THR A 639 4.53 -0.72 -16.86
C THR A 639 3.78 -0.61 -15.55
N MET A 640 3.08 0.52 -15.39
CA MET A 640 2.06 0.73 -14.37
C MET A 640 0.88 1.45 -15.02
N SER A 641 -0.14 0.71 -15.42
CA SER A 641 -1.27 1.24 -16.19
C SER A 641 -2.58 0.50 -15.90
N ALA A 642 -3.65 0.89 -16.57
CA ALA A 642 -4.98 0.30 -16.44
C ALA A 642 -5.59 0.39 -15.03
N MET A 643 -5.43 1.53 -14.34
CA MET A 643 -5.92 1.77 -12.96
C MET A 643 -7.46 1.84 -12.85
N GLY A 644 -8.20 1.82 -13.96
CA GLY A 644 -9.65 1.92 -13.96
C GLY A 644 -10.17 3.23 -13.37
N ALA A 645 -11.25 3.14 -12.60
CA ALA A 645 -11.90 4.30 -11.96
C ALA A 645 -11.37 4.61 -10.55
N LYS A 646 -10.44 3.80 -10.01
CA LYS A 646 -9.97 3.90 -8.62
C LYS A 646 -8.47 4.23 -8.51
N GLY A 647 -7.92 4.92 -9.52
CA GLY A 647 -6.49 5.21 -9.58
C GLY A 647 -5.93 5.84 -8.31
N TYR A 648 -6.59 6.83 -7.75
CA TYR A 648 -6.15 7.49 -6.50
C TYR A 648 -6.16 6.58 -5.26
N ALA A 649 -6.96 5.52 -5.26
CA ALA A 649 -7.00 4.57 -4.16
C ALA A 649 -5.96 3.43 -4.30
N ILE A 650 -5.51 3.10 -5.51
CA ILE A 650 -4.66 1.92 -5.72
C ILE A 650 -3.28 2.24 -6.32
N ALA A 651 -3.13 3.38 -6.99
CA ALA A 651 -1.84 3.73 -7.59
C ALA A 651 -0.71 3.92 -6.56
N PRO A 652 -0.93 4.48 -5.36
CA PRO A 652 0.13 4.57 -4.35
C PRO A 652 0.76 3.23 -4.00
N ILE A 653 -0.03 2.23 -3.63
CA ILE A 653 0.48 0.90 -3.25
C ILE A 653 1.09 0.15 -4.44
N CYS A 654 0.52 0.33 -5.65
CA CYS A 654 1.07 -0.25 -6.87
C CYS A 654 2.43 0.36 -7.24
N ALA A 655 2.61 1.67 -7.03
CA ALA A 655 3.87 2.37 -7.26
C ALA A 655 4.97 1.88 -6.28
N GLU A 656 4.62 1.71 -5.00
CA GLU A 656 5.51 1.13 -4.01
C GLU A 656 5.93 -0.29 -4.39
N ALA A 657 4.97 -1.15 -4.75
CA ALA A 657 5.26 -2.51 -5.17
C ALA A 657 6.15 -2.55 -6.42
N LEU A 658 5.91 -1.67 -7.41
CA LEU A 658 6.74 -1.58 -8.61
C LEU A 658 8.16 -1.12 -8.29
N ALA A 659 8.32 -0.08 -7.47
CA ALA A 659 9.63 0.43 -7.05
C ALA A 659 10.42 -0.63 -6.26
N ASP A 660 9.76 -1.36 -5.36
CA ASP A 660 10.39 -2.45 -4.63
C ASP A 660 10.83 -3.60 -5.55
N MET A 661 9.98 -3.99 -6.53
CA MET A 661 10.36 -5.00 -7.54
C MET A 661 11.58 -4.55 -8.36
N MET A 662 11.65 -3.27 -8.76
CA MET A 662 12.80 -2.73 -9.50
C MET A 662 14.10 -2.77 -8.71
N LEU A 663 14.02 -2.62 -7.39
CA LEU A 663 15.17 -2.57 -6.49
C LEU A 663 15.47 -3.90 -5.78
N GLY A 664 14.72 -4.96 -6.08
CA GLY A 664 14.89 -6.26 -5.44
C GLY A 664 14.56 -6.24 -3.94
N CYS A 665 13.57 -5.46 -3.53
CA CYS A 665 13.02 -5.41 -2.18
C CYS A 665 11.72 -6.21 -2.07
N PHE A 666 11.32 -6.56 -0.83
CA PHE A 666 10.00 -7.14 -0.60
C PHE A 666 8.91 -6.10 -0.80
N THR A 667 7.81 -6.52 -1.41
CA THR A 667 6.68 -5.66 -1.73
C THR A 667 5.59 -5.76 -0.66
N PRO A 668 4.72 -4.74 -0.52
CA PRO A 668 3.57 -4.79 0.38
C PRO A 668 2.41 -5.67 -0.14
N LEU A 669 2.58 -6.25 -1.30
CA LEU A 669 1.56 -7.09 -1.96
C LEU A 669 1.99 -8.55 -1.94
N SER A 670 1.05 -9.45 -1.69
CA SER A 670 1.31 -10.88 -1.72
C SER A 670 1.73 -11.36 -3.11
N ALA A 671 2.49 -12.47 -3.17
CA ALA A 671 2.86 -13.12 -4.43
C ALA A 671 1.64 -13.40 -5.33
N ALA A 672 0.52 -13.82 -4.74
CA ALA A 672 -0.73 -14.05 -5.46
C ALA A 672 -1.28 -12.76 -6.08
N MET A 673 -1.23 -11.64 -5.34
CA MET A 673 -1.67 -10.35 -5.86
C MET A 673 -0.73 -9.84 -6.94
N LEU A 674 0.59 -9.92 -6.75
CA LEU A 674 1.57 -9.57 -7.79
C LEU A 674 1.35 -10.36 -9.08
N ALA A 675 1.05 -11.66 -8.97
CA ALA A 675 0.73 -12.49 -10.13
C ALA A 675 -0.55 -12.01 -10.85
N ARG A 676 -1.56 -11.51 -10.10
CA ARG A 676 -2.78 -10.91 -10.67
C ARG A 676 -2.52 -9.54 -11.32
N LEU A 677 -1.51 -8.81 -10.90
CA LEU A 677 -1.15 -7.49 -11.45
C LEU A 677 -0.14 -7.58 -12.59
N SER A 678 0.57 -8.70 -12.71
CA SER A 678 1.62 -8.88 -13.71
C SER A 678 1.13 -8.57 -15.13
N PRO A 679 1.86 -7.75 -15.92
CA PRO A 679 1.52 -7.50 -17.32
C PRO A 679 1.62 -8.77 -18.18
N ASN A 680 2.27 -9.82 -17.67
CA ASN A 680 2.52 -11.09 -18.38
C ASN A 680 1.53 -12.21 -17.98
N ARG A 681 0.51 -11.91 -17.18
CA ARG A 681 -0.45 -12.93 -16.71
C ARG A 681 -1.29 -13.52 -17.83
N ALA A 682 -1.46 -14.83 -17.84
CA ALA A 682 -2.16 -15.56 -18.90
C ALA A 682 -3.65 -15.16 -19.10
N ARG A 683 -4.31 -14.60 -18.07
CA ARG A 683 -5.71 -14.16 -18.14
C ARG A 683 -5.95 -13.03 -19.14
N LEU A 684 -4.94 -12.19 -19.41
CA LEU A 684 -5.04 -11.08 -20.38
C LEU A 684 -5.31 -11.55 -21.82
N HIS A 685 -4.91 -12.78 -22.14
CA HIS A 685 -5.02 -13.34 -23.49
C HIS A 685 -6.22 -14.30 -23.66
N LYS A 686 -7.01 -14.50 -22.60
CA LYS A 686 -8.24 -15.30 -22.70
C LYS A 686 -9.33 -14.49 -23.40
N VAL A 687 -9.83 -15.00 -24.52
CA VAL A 687 -11.03 -14.44 -25.18
C VAL A 687 -12.21 -14.66 -24.22
N HIS A 688 -12.68 -13.62 -23.58
CA HIS A 688 -13.94 -13.68 -22.86
C HIS A 688 -15.06 -13.80 -23.88
N LYS A 689 -15.74 -14.94 -23.91
CA LYS A 689 -17.03 -15.05 -24.61
C LYS A 689 -17.96 -14.04 -23.96
N HIS A 690 -18.27 -12.94 -24.67
CA HIS A 690 -19.30 -12.01 -24.26
C HIS A 690 -20.60 -12.81 -24.06
N LYS A 691 -21.08 -12.91 -22.83
CA LYS A 691 -22.50 -13.14 -22.60
C LYS A 691 -23.20 -11.86 -23.01
N THR A 692 -23.67 -11.81 -24.24
CA THR A 692 -24.66 -10.84 -24.70
C THR A 692 -25.86 -11.02 -23.77
N ARG A 693 -26.06 -10.09 -22.82
CA ARG A 693 -27.36 -9.95 -22.17
C ARG A 693 -28.32 -9.50 -23.28
N GLN A 694 -29.00 -10.46 -23.89
CA GLN A 694 -30.22 -10.15 -24.62
C GLN A 694 -31.15 -9.51 -23.59
N SER A 695 -31.54 -8.27 -23.89
CA SER A 695 -32.69 -7.60 -23.34
C SER A 695 -33.88 -8.55 -23.34
N LEU A 696 -34.33 -8.94 -22.17
CA LEU A 696 -35.69 -9.41 -21.98
C LEU A 696 -36.52 -8.17 -21.65
N ILE A 697 -37.42 -7.92 -22.57
CA ILE A 697 -38.52 -6.96 -22.59
C ILE A 697 -39.31 -7.04 -21.30
#